data_09d4046acbc5578336f040b85c6308fb
#
_entry.id   09d4046acbc5578336f040b85c6308fb
#
_cell.length_a   1.000
_cell.length_b   1.000
_cell.length_c   1.000
_cell.angle_alpha   90.00
_cell.angle_beta   90.00
_cell.angle_gamma   90.00
#
_symmetry.space_group_name_H-M   'P 1'
#
loop_
_entity.id
_entity.type
_entity.pdbx_description
1 polymer ?
#
loop_
_entity_poly.entity_id
_entity_poly.type
_entity_poly.pdbx_seq_one_letter_code
_entity_poly.pdbx_strand_id
1 'polypeptide(L)'
;MKKITLLLLSVFALTAMAQVTTIPAIIQKGYTGEVTIIFNPNEGNKGMVGATKCYAHTGLITSASSSDGDWKNVVEGWRSNTAKTQLTKDGTNWKLVIPNIYEYYNCPTSTEIKKLAFVFHDGPSGSKEGKTEDGKDIFVELADKGLAVSINELAEITTLNSKVKFTGNATVSATLTLKINGEAIKTVTGTQLTHEYTFSKQGNYNIEFAATSGAQTAKATAFTCVPNAPTKANRPTGIINGIYYDKVNPTKVTLCTYAGSKTEPAKNVFVVGDFNKWTISNDYQLKQANDSAYFWIELTGLNPGQEYAMQYVVVRADGKVVRISDLYSTELKHPDDKWISGYKSNYPAQGDGYVTVLQTNKPAFKWSDATLNFKRPNKNNLVIYELWVYDHTPSRNIKGLIDRLDYIEDLGVNAVELMPITEFDGNDSWGYSPNHFFALDRAYGTSDDLKTFVDECHKRGIAVILDMVFNHATGLNPMNKLYPYGTDLSKNPWFNATAPHSDNVYEDWNHDFIRTKTMFTRSLAYWLTEYKVDGFRMDLSHGLCGTKANTSVGNIKHYYEYGVKAVSPTAYMILEHWGGNMGSERPQLVNAGMKCWDNTPNAYYQTAMGWLKDGDDLSSANKDNYVTYCESHDEERAFFKAKQWGNGTLQTSEEARAARVPFHMAFLTLLHRPKMF
;
A
#
# COMPACT_ATOMS: atom_id res chain seq x y z
N MET A 1 -20.79 41.39 -38.10
CA MET A 1 -21.66 40.61 -37.20
C MET A 1 -20.87 39.43 -36.69
N LYS A 2 -20.31 39.56 -35.50
CA LYS A 2 -19.56 38.47 -34.83
C LYS A 2 -20.58 37.64 -34.04
N LYS A 3 -20.68 36.35 -34.39
CA LYS A 3 -21.47 35.38 -33.63
C LYS A 3 -20.72 35.05 -32.32
N ILE A 4 -21.30 35.42 -31.19
CA ILE A 4 -20.88 35.00 -29.86
C ILE A 4 -21.50 33.62 -29.64
N THR A 5 -20.67 32.59 -29.65
CA THR A 5 -21.06 31.23 -29.26
C THR A 5 -21.04 31.16 -27.74
N LEU A 6 -22.23 31.09 -27.15
CA LEU A 6 -22.42 30.92 -25.72
C LEU A 6 -22.09 29.46 -25.37
N LEU A 7 -20.95 29.25 -24.72
CA LEU A 7 -20.55 27.93 -24.18
C LEU A 7 -21.35 27.71 -22.89
N LEU A 8 -22.41 26.90 -22.95
CA LEU A 8 -23.10 26.44 -21.76
C LEU A 8 -22.14 25.49 -21.02
N LEU A 9 -21.50 25.95 -19.94
CA LEU A 9 -20.91 25.11 -18.95
C LEU A 9 -22.05 24.44 -18.18
N SER A 10 -22.29 23.15 -18.42
CA SER A 10 -23.12 22.31 -17.56
C SER A 10 -22.35 22.09 -16.26
N VAL A 11 -22.68 22.85 -15.22
CA VAL A 11 -22.25 22.60 -13.86
C VAL A 11 -23.02 21.36 -13.37
N PHE A 12 -22.39 20.18 -13.40
CA PHE A 12 -22.89 19.02 -12.67
C PHE A 12 -22.75 19.33 -11.17
N ALA A 13 -23.88 19.61 -10.51
CA ALA A 13 -23.93 19.58 -9.05
C ALA A 13 -23.73 18.14 -8.60
N LEU A 14 -22.52 17.80 -8.14
CA LEU A 14 -22.29 16.58 -7.37
C LEU A 14 -22.98 16.79 -6.00
N THR A 15 -24.21 16.32 -5.90
CA THR A 15 -24.83 16.07 -4.59
C THR A 15 -24.20 14.78 -4.07
N ALA A 16 -23.41 14.82 -3.01
CA ALA A 16 -23.05 13.63 -2.27
C ALA A 16 -24.36 12.98 -1.78
N MET A 17 -24.72 11.83 -2.36
CA MET A 17 -25.86 11.03 -1.94
C MET A 17 -25.30 9.89 -1.10
N ALA A 18 -25.85 9.68 0.10
CA ALA A 18 -25.48 8.55 0.94
C ALA A 18 -25.67 7.22 0.17
N GLN A 19 -24.75 6.30 0.31
CA GLN A 19 -24.83 4.98 -0.33
C GLN A 19 -26.09 4.21 0.11
N VAL A 20 -26.46 4.34 1.39
CA VAL A 20 -27.70 3.79 1.94
C VAL A 20 -28.46 4.89 2.68
N THR A 21 -29.74 5.02 2.37
CA THR A 21 -30.70 5.87 3.10
C THR A 21 -31.88 5.03 3.56
N THR A 22 -32.61 5.51 4.55
CA THR A 22 -33.76 4.78 5.12
C THR A 22 -35.03 5.62 5.17
N ILE A 23 -36.17 4.92 5.22
CA ILE A 23 -37.46 5.52 5.56
C ILE A 23 -38.03 4.68 6.72
N PRO A 24 -38.19 5.23 7.94
CA PRO A 24 -37.90 6.62 8.33
C PRO A 24 -36.39 6.93 8.27
N ALA A 25 -36.04 8.19 8.10
CA ALA A 25 -34.63 8.64 7.97
C ALA A 25 -33.79 8.39 9.23
N ILE A 26 -34.44 8.25 10.37
CA ILE A 26 -33.82 7.83 11.64
C ILE A 26 -34.65 6.65 12.18
N ILE A 27 -34.01 5.52 12.33
CA ILE A 27 -34.60 4.33 12.97
C ILE A 27 -34.21 4.37 14.44
N GLN A 28 -35.19 4.30 15.32
CA GLN A 28 -34.92 4.25 16.78
C GLN A 28 -34.87 2.81 17.30
N LYS A 29 -34.09 2.59 18.33
CA LYS A 29 -34.08 1.33 19.08
C LYS A 29 -35.51 0.98 19.56
N GLY A 30 -35.92 -0.23 19.28
CA GLY A 30 -37.28 -0.69 19.58
C GLY A 30 -38.36 -0.27 18.57
N TYR A 31 -37.98 0.28 17.40
CA TYR A 31 -38.90 0.58 16.32
C TYR A 31 -39.46 -0.71 15.69
N THR A 32 -40.79 -0.81 15.61
CA THR A 32 -41.50 -1.99 15.10
C THR A 32 -42.29 -1.72 13.81
N GLY A 33 -42.23 -0.49 13.29
CA GLY A 33 -42.87 -0.16 12.01
C GLY A 33 -42.03 -0.56 10.80
N GLU A 34 -42.61 -0.32 9.61
CA GLU A 34 -41.93 -0.57 8.36
C GLU A 34 -40.69 0.29 8.17
N VAL A 35 -39.61 -0.31 7.69
CA VAL A 35 -38.39 0.33 7.30
C VAL A 35 -38.09 0.03 5.84
N THR A 36 -37.89 1.06 5.03
CA THR A 36 -37.38 0.92 3.68
C THR A 36 -35.89 1.26 3.64
N ILE A 37 -35.07 0.33 3.19
CA ILE A 37 -33.65 0.51 2.90
C ILE A 37 -33.51 0.91 1.42
N ILE A 38 -32.87 2.02 1.12
CA ILE A 38 -32.65 2.51 -0.24
C ILE A 38 -31.14 2.49 -0.49
N PHE A 39 -30.69 1.63 -1.39
CA PHE A 39 -29.28 1.48 -1.77
C PHE A 39 -29.02 2.16 -3.11
N ASN A 40 -28.01 3.06 -3.15
CA ASN A 40 -27.52 3.71 -4.36
C ASN A 40 -26.24 2.98 -4.84
N PRO A 41 -26.28 2.26 -5.98
CA PRO A 41 -25.13 1.52 -6.48
C PRO A 41 -24.02 2.43 -7.07
N ASN A 42 -24.28 3.72 -7.24
CA ASN A 42 -23.31 4.68 -7.77
C ASN A 42 -22.45 5.33 -6.69
N GLU A 43 -22.70 4.99 -5.42
CA GLU A 43 -21.95 5.45 -4.26
C GLU A 43 -21.18 4.29 -3.61
N GLY A 44 -20.32 4.59 -2.65
CA GLY A 44 -19.43 3.63 -2.03
C GLY A 44 -18.42 3.06 -3.02
N ASN A 45 -18.13 1.76 -2.93
CA ASN A 45 -17.17 1.08 -3.83
C ASN A 45 -17.65 0.94 -5.29
N LYS A 46 -18.90 1.34 -5.59
CA LYS A 46 -19.54 1.25 -6.91
C LYS A 46 -19.57 -0.16 -7.50
N GLY A 47 -19.30 -1.16 -6.70
CA GLY A 47 -19.21 -2.56 -7.13
C GLY A 47 -20.51 -3.14 -7.70
N MET A 48 -21.67 -2.51 -7.40
CA MET A 48 -22.99 -2.92 -7.92
C MET A 48 -23.46 -2.11 -9.15
N VAL A 49 -22.65 -1.21 -9.70
CA VAL A 49 -23.00 -0.48 -10.93
C VAL A 49 -23.21 -1.46 -12.08
N GLY A 50 -24.30 -1.28 -12.82
CA GLY A 50 -24.68 -2.15 -13.94
C GLY A 50 -25.22 -3.53 -13.53
N ALA A 51 -25.46 -3.79 -12.24
CA ALA A 51 -26.15 -5.01 -11.80
C ALA A 51 -27.61 -5.05 -12.31
N THR A 52 -28.05 -6.21 -12.73
CA THR A 52 -29.44 -6.46 -13.17
C THR A 52 -30.34 -6.98 -12.07
N LYS A 53 -29.73 -7.48 -10.99
CA LYS A 53 -30.37 -7.96 -9.76
C LYS A 53 -29.58 -7.45 -8.56
N CYS A 54 -30.26 -7.27 -7.43
CA CYS A 54 -29.62 -6.88 -6.19
C CYS A 54 -30.27 -7.64 -5.02
N TYR A 55 -29.44 -8.20 -4.15
CA TYR A 55 -29.83 -8.90 -2.94
C TYR A 55 -29.03 -8.34 -1.76
N ALA A 56 -29.57 -8.37 -0.56
CA ALA A 56 -28.90 -7.98 0.66
C ALA A 56 -28.44 -9.20 1.45
N HIS A 57 -27.13 -9.36 1.64
CA HIS A 57 -26.64 -10.10 2.79
C HIS A 57 -26.75 -9.18 3.98
N THR A 58 -27.56 -9.51 4.97
CA THR A 58 -27.91 -8.60 6.06
C THR A 58 -28.10 -9.31 7.38
N GLY A 59 -27.68 -8.65 8.46
CA GLY A 59 -27.75 -9.11 9.83
C GLY A 59 -27.81 -7.92 10.81
N LEU A 60 -27.65 -8.20 12.09
CA LEU A 60 -27.75 -7.22 13.17
C LEU A 60 -26.43 -7.10 13.92
N ILE A 61 -26.07 -5.88 14.33
CA ILE A 61 -25.17 -5.64 15.44
C ILE A 61 -26.04 -5.34 16.66
N THR A 62 -25.87 -6.13 17.71
CA THR A 62 -26.66 -6.06 18.94
C THR A 62 -25.77 -5.74 20.15
N SER A 63 -26.36 -5.65 21.33
CA SER A 63 -25.58 -5.55 22.59
C SER A 63 -24.70 -6.79 22.86
N ALA A 64 -25.02 -7.94 22.24
CA ALA A 64 -24.27 -9.19 22.34
C ALA A 64 -23.15 -9.32 21.29
N SER A 65 -23.02 -8.39 20.35
CA SER A 65 -21.96 -8.38 19.34
C SER A 65 -20.65 -7.87 19.93
N SER A 66 -19.56 -8.60 19.70
CA SER A 66 -18.21 -8.25 20.20
C SER A 66 -17.50 -7.21 19.31
N SER A 67 -17.92 -7.08 18.04
CA SER A 67 -17.39 -6.13 17.06
C SER A 67 -18.40 -5.90 15.95
N ASP A 68 -18.13 -4.95 15.04
CA ASP A 68 -18.94 -4.72 13.83
C ASP A 68 -18.89 -5.89 12.83
N GLY A 69 -17.90 -6.79 12.94
CA GLY A 69 -17.85 -8.04 12.17
C GLY A 69 -18.64 -9.20 12.80
N ASP A 70 -19.14 -9.06 14.02
CA ASP A 70 -19.87 -10.11 14.73
C ASP A 70 -21.39 -9.94 14.54
N TRP A 71 -21.85 -10.24 13.32
CA TRP A 71 -23.24 -10.12 12.94
C TRP A 71 -24.11 -11.19 13.62
N LYS A 72 -25.21 -10.76 14.20
CA LYS A 72 -26.23 -11.63 14.76
C LYS A 72 -27.45 -11.69 13.83
N ASN A 73 -28.25 -12.75 13.95
CA ASN A 73 -29.51 -12.91 13.24
C ASN A 73 -29.39 -12.63 11.72
N VAL A 74 -28.33 -13.13 11.09
CA VAL A 74 -28.15 -13.04 9.64
C VAL A 74 -29.33 -13.72 8.96
N VAL A 75 -29.99 -13.01 8.04
CA VAL A 75 -31.26 -13.44 7.45
C VAL A 75 -31.11 -14.65 6.55
N GLU A 76 -30.02 -14.68 5.77
CA GLU A 76 -29.75 -15.75 4.80
C GLU A 76 -28.22 -15.95 4.66
N GLY A 77 -27.82 -17.11 4.12
CA GLY A 77 -26.41 -17.37 3.83
C GLY A 77 -25.82 -16.41 2.81
N TRP A 78 -24.50 -16.37 2.77
CA TRP A 78 -23.76 -15.51 1.85
C TRP A 78 -24.16 -15.76 0.40
N ARG A 79 -24.43 -14.69 -0.34
CA ARG A 79 -24.89 -14.69 -1.75
C ARG A 79 -26.20 -15.43 -2.01
N SER A 80 -27.04 -15.59 -0.98
CA SER A 80 -28.41 -16.11 -1.15
C SER A 80 -29.25 -15.21 -2.07
N ASN A 81 -30.16 -15.80 -2.86
CA ASN A 81 -31.04 -15.11 -3.78
C ASN A 81 -32.52 -15.29 -3.47
N THR A 82 -32.86 -15.38 -2.21
CA THR A 82 -34.24 -15.53 -1.76
C THR A 82 -35.07 -14.26 -1.99
N ALA A 83 -36.37 -14.39 -2.12
CA ALA A 83 -37.29 -13.26 -2.26
C ALA A 83 -37.21 -12.31 -1.04
N LYS A 84 -36.88 -12.84 0.14
CA LYS A 84 -36.80 -12.10 1.39
C LYS A 84 -35.67 -11.06 1.38
N THR A 85 -34.58 -11.34 0.68
CA THR A 85 -33.39 -10.47 0.61
C THR A 85 -33.26 -9.72 -0.71
N GLN A 86 -34.18 -9.98 -1.66
CA GLN A 86 -34.15 -9.34 -2.98
C GLN A 86 -34.65 -7.89 -2.90
N LEU A 87 -33.83 -6.98 -3.46
CA LEU A 87 -34.21 -5.58 -3.62
C LEU A 87 -34.95 -5.38 -4.95
N THR A 88 -35.91 -4.47 -4.94
CA THR A 88 -36.62 -4.00 -6.15
C THR A 88 -35.93 -2.74 -6.69
N LYS A 89 -35.86 -2.62 -8.02
CA LYS A 89 -35.25 -1.45 -8.65
C LYS A 89 -36.19 -0.25 -8.59
N ASP A 90 -35.65 0.92 -8.21
CA ASP A 90 -36.36 2.19 -8.14
C ASP A 90 -35.51 3.30 -8.76
N GLY A 91 -35.73 3.58 -10.03
CA GLY A 91 -34.90 4.47 -10.81
C GLY A 91 -33.46 3.96 -10.92
N THR A 92 -32.49 4.71 -10.42
CA THR A 92 -31.09 4.31 -10.32
C THR A 92 -30.79 3.50 -9.06
N ASN A 93 -31.67 3.53 -8.07
CA ASN A 93 -31.49 2.91 -6.76
C ASN A 93 -32.15 1.52 -6.67
N TRP A 94 -31.92 0.87 -5.55
CA TRP A 94 -32.53 -0.39 -5.18
C TRP A 94 -33.20 -0.27 -3.80
N LYS A 95 -34.38 -0.87 -3.61
CA LYS A 95 -35.16 -0.80 -2.38
C LYS A 95 -35.39 -2.19 -1.77
N LEU A 96 -35.18 -2.28 -0.46
CA LEU A 96 -35.62 -3.40 0.37
C LEU A 96 -36.61 -2.89 1.41
N VAL A 97 -37.81 -3.46 1.45
CA VAL A 97 -38.82 -3.15 2.45
C VAL A 97 -38.77 -4.19 3.56
N ILE A 98 -38.63 -3.74 4.79
CA ILE A 98 -38.57 -4.54 6.00
C ILE A 98 -39.81 -4.15 6.84
N PRO A 99 -40.92 -4.97 6.82
CA PRO A 99 -42.16 -4.58 7.50
C PRO A 99 -42.05 -4.40 9.00
N ASN A 100 -41.19 -5.21 9.63
CA ASN A 100 -40.82 -5.12 11.04
C ASN A 100 -39.42 -5.69 11.24
N ILE A 101 -38.53 -4.93 11.84
CA ILE A 101 -37.11 -5.32 12.01
C ILE A 101 -37.01 -6.63 12.80
N TYR A 102 -37.73 -6.74 13.92
CA TYR A 102 -37.62 -7.91 14.80
C TYR A 102 -38.15 -9.21 14.13
N GLU A 103 -39.23 -9.11 13.39
CA GLU A 103 -39.80 -10.25 12.63
C GLU A 103 -38.87 -10.61 11.44
N TYR A 104 -38.40 -9.61 10.73
CA TYR A 104 -37.55 -9.82 9.56
C TYR A 104 -36.23 -10.51 9.91
N TYR A 105 -35.58 -10.10 10.99
CA TYR A 105 -34.34 -10.69 11.48
C TYR A 105 -34.57 -11.87 12.46
N ASN A 106 -35.82 -12.29 12.67
CA ASN A 106 -36.17 -13.37 13.58
C ASN A 106 -35.51 -13.26 14.96
N CYS A 107 -35.70 -12.12 15.62
CA CYS A 107 -35.17 -11.88 16.95
C CYS A 107 -36.26 -11.34 17.91
N PRO A 108 -36.16 -11.61 19.21
CA PRO A 108 -37.10 -11.07 20.20
C PRO A 108 -37.11 -9.54 20.22
N THR A 109 -38.27 -8.94 20.50
CA THR A 109 -38.39 -7.47 20.66
C THR A 109 -37.62 -6.92 21.86
N SER A 110 -37.16 -7.78 22.76
CA SER A 110 -36.24 -7.42 23.85
C SER A 110 -34.78 -7.32 23.40
N THR A 111 -34.45 -7.73 22.18
CA THR A 111 -33.09 -7.61 21.64
C THR A 111 -32.72 -6.14 21.46
N GLU A 112 -31.64 -5.69 22.10
CA GLU A 112 -31.10 -4.34 21.86
C GLU A 112 -30.30 -4.34 20.56
N ILE A 113 -30.94 -3.87 19.49
CA ILE A 113 -30.32 -3.69 18.18
C ILE A 113 -29.60 -2.35 18.14
N LYS A 114 -28.32 -2.36 17.81
CA LYS A 114 -27.49 -1.16 17.66
C LYS A 114 -27.41 -0.71 16.20
N LYS A 115 -27.21 -1.67 15.27
CA LYS A 115 -27.07 -1.37 13.84
C LYS A 115 -27.74 -2.48 12.99
N LEU A 116 -28.20 -2.11 11.80
CA LEU A 116 -28.47 -3.05 10.72
C LEU A 116 -27.23 -3.11 9.84
N ALA A 117 -26.80 -4.30 9.48
CA ALA A 117 -25.58 -4.54 8.71
C ALA A 117 -25.93 -5.06 7.31
N PHE A 118 -25.22 -4.59 6.26
CA PHE A 118 -25.48 -4.93 4.87
C PHE A 118 -24.19 -5.12 4.07
N VAL A 119 -24.24 -6.12 3.17
CA VAL A 119 -23.45 -6.18 1.94
C VAL A 119 -24.41 -6.49 0.80
N PHE A 120 -24.40 -5.69 -0.26
CA PHE A 120 -25.26 -5.92 -1.40
C PHE A 120 -24.54 -6.76 -2.45
N HIS A 121 -25.27 -7.63 -3.18
CA HIS A 121 -24.66 -8.50 -4.19
C HIS A 121 -25.64 -8.87 -5.30
N ASP A 122 -25.15 -9.39 -6.41
CA ASP A 122 -25.93 -9.75 -7.60
C ASP A 122 -26.40 -11.22 -7.68
N GLY A 123 -26.23 -11.96 -6.58
CA GLY A 123 -26.68 -13.35 -6.41
C GLY A 123 -25.56 -14.39 -6.43
N PRO A 124 -25.87 -15.69 -6.36
CA PRO A 124 -24.90 -16.76 -6.14
C PRO A 124 -23.91 -16.95 -7.30
N SER A 125 -24.34 -16.65 -8.53
CA SER A 125 -23.48 -16.79 -9.72
C SER A 125 -22.79 -15.48 -10.12
N GLY A 126 -23.05 -14.39 -9.39
CA GLY A 126 -22.50 -13.08 -9.68
C GLY A 126 -21.18 -12.84 -8.96
N SER A 127 -20.47 -11.77 -9.36
CA SER A 127 -19.20 -11.33 -8.74
C SER A 127 -19.28 -9.94 -8.14
N LYS A 128 -20.41 -9.24 -8.30
CA LYS A 128 -20.57 -7.84 -7.86
C LYS A 128 -20.89 -7.76 -6.37
N GLU A 129 -20.28 -6.77 -5.69
CA GLU A 129 -20.50 -6.49 -4.27
C GLU A 129 -20.60 -4.98 -4.04
N GLY A 130 -21.67 -4.55 -3.34
CA GLY A 130 -21.85 -3.18 -2.86
C GLY A 130 -21.42 -3.07 -1.41
N LYS A 131 -20.34 -2.39 -1.18
CA LYS A 131 -19.71 -2.09 0.11
C LYS A 131 -19.38 -0.60 0.21
N THR A 132 -18.93 -0.15 1.34
CA THR A 132 -18.39 1.22 1.49
C THR A 132 -17.25 1.48 0.50
N GLU A 133 -16.85 2.73 0.29
CA GLU A 133 -15.77 3.08 -0.61
C GLU A 133 -14.44 2.40 -0.26
N ASP A 134 -14.20 2.18 1.03
CA ASP A 134 -13.04 1.46 1.58
C ASP A 134 -13.24 -0.07 1.66
N GLY A 135 -14.28 -0.59 1.02
CA GLY A 135 -14.53 -2.04 0.92
C GLY A 135 -15.10 -2.71 2.17
N LYS A 136 -15.48 -1.92 3.19
CA LYS A 136 -16.10 -2.44 4.43
C LYS A 136 -17.60 -2.67 4.27
N ASP A 137 -18.18 -3.32 5.27
CA ASP A 137 -19.62 -3.55 5.36
C ASP A 137 -20.36 -2.22 5.63
N ILE A 138 -21.61 -2.15 5.20
CA ILE A 138 -22.44 -0.96 5.34
C ILE A 138 -23.32 -1.10 6.59
N PHE A 139 -23.36 -0.09 7.42
CA PHE A 139 -24.13 -0.08 8.65
C PHE A 139 -25.15 1.05 8.67
N VAL A 140 -26.37 0.73 9.16
CA VAL A 140 -27.40 1.72 9.52
C VAL A 140 -27.58 1.70 11.03
N GLU A 141 -27.15 2.75 11.69
CA GLU A 141 -27.23 2.86 13.16
C GLU A 141 -28.66 3.14 13.64
N LEU A 142 -29.05 2.53 14.77
CA LEU A 142 -30.32 2.83 15.43
C LEU A 142 -30.11 3.84 16.57
N ALA A 143 -30.86 4.94 16.49
CA ALA A 143 -30.83 5.99 17.51
C ALA A 143 -31.55 5.57 18.80
N ASP A 144 -31.16 6.17 19.93
CA ASP A 144 -31.87 6.01 21.19
C ASP A 144 -33.29 6.59 21.11
N LYS A 145 -34.18 6.15 22.00
CA LYS A 145 -35.57 6.67 22.09
C LYS A 145 -35.58 8.15 22.48
N GLY A 146 -36.48 8.91 21.89
CA GLY A 146 -36.66 10.34 22.17
C GLY A 146 -36.27 11.24 21.00
N LEU A 147 -35.86 12.46 21.29
CA LEU A 147 -35.42 13.39 20.23
C LEU A 147 -34.02 12.98 19.71
N ALA A 148 -33.98 12.54 18.49
CA ALA A 148 -32.74 12.33 17.76
C ALA A 148 -32.78 13.08 16.41
N VAL A 149 -31.60 13.38 15.84
CA VAL A 149 -31.47 14.12 14.60
C VAL A 149 -30.42 13.48 13.70
N SER A 150 -30.60 13.63 12.38
CA SER A 150 -29.61 13.31 11.37
C SER A 150 -29.45 14.47 10.41
N ILE A 151 -28.29 14.56 9.75
CA ILE A 151 -28.05 15.41 8.58
C ILE A 151 -27.50 14.54 7.48
N ASN A 152 -27.80 14.87 6.21
CA ASN A 152 -27.26 14.12 5.07
C ASN A 152 -25.73 14.22 5.05
N GLU A 153 -25.12 13.16 4.54
CA GLU A 153 -23.67 13.05 4.34
C GLU A 153 -23.15 14.20 3.46
N LEU A 154 -21.93 14.62 3.73
CA LEU A 154 -21.28 15.72 3.05
C LEU A 154 -19.90 15.26 2.57
N ALA A 155 -19.52 15.62 1.34
CA ALA A 155 -18.18 15.36 0.85
C ALA A 155 -17.12 16.06 1.72
N GLU A 156 -16.03 15.37 2.04
CA GLU A 156 -14.93 15.95 2.83
C GLU A 156 -14.32 17.19 2.18
N ILE A 157 -14.33 17.24 0.83
CA ILE A 157 -13.88 18.39 0.03
C ILE A 157 -15.04 18.91 -0.81
N THR A 158 -15.36 20.17 -0.69
CA THR A 158 -16.39 20.85 -1.45
C THR A 158 -15.75 21.91 -2.36
N THR A 159 -16.26 22.05 -3.59
CA THR A 159 -15.74 23.02 -4.57
C THR A 159 -16.27 24.42 -4.27
N LEU A 160 -15.42 25.43 -4.44
CA LEU A 160 -15.84 26.85 -4.33
C LEU A 160 -16.99 27.13 -5.29
N ASN A 161 -18.00 27.89 -4.83
CA ASN A 161 -19.24 28.24 -5.51
C ASN A 161 -20.18 27.05 -5.79
N SER A 162 -19.91 25.87 -5.28
CA SER A 162 -20.87 24.77 -5.36
C SER A 162 -22.07 25.03 -4.44
N LYS A 163 -23.20 24.45 -4.82
CA LYS A 163 -24.44 24.46 -4.05
C LYS A 163 -24.65 23.07 -3.46
N VAL A 164 -24.87 23.00 -2.17
CA VAL A 164 -25.15 21.76 -1.45
C VAL A 164 -26.51 21.89 -0.77
N LYS A 165 -27.36 20.91 -0.98
CA LYS A 165 -28.66 20.81 -0.32
C LYS A 165 -28.49 20.05 1.00
N PHE A 166 -28.58 20.74 2.11
CA PHE A 166 -28.68 20.14 3.44
C PHE A 166 -30.11 19.66 3.70
N THR A 167 -30.23 18.45 4.22
CA THR A 167 -31.47 17.88 4.72
C THR A 167 -31.23 17.32 6.09
N GLY A 168 -31.79 17.96 7.10
CA GLY A 168 -31.76 17.50 8.48
C GLY A 168 -33.11 16.94 8.89
N ASN A 169 -33.13 15.82 9.61
CA ASN A 169 -34.35 15.16 10.08
C ASN A 169 -34.32 15.03 11.59
N ALA A 170 -35.50 15.08 12.21
CA ALA A 170 -35.71 14.82 13.63
C ALA A 170 -36.79 13.75 13.84
N THR A 171 -36.65 12.97 14.88
CA THR A 171 -37.61 11.88 15.21
C THR A 171 -38.97 12.36 15.70
N VAL A 172 -39.03 13.57 16.21
CA VAL A 172 -40.27 14.25 16.70
C VAL A 172 -40.28 15.68 16.21
N SER A 173 -41.45 16.32 16.22
CA SER A 173 -41.56 17.76 15.92
C SER A 173 -40.76 18.57 16.91
N ALA A 174 -39.86 19.41 16.43
CA ALA A 174 -38.89 20.18 17.17
C ALA A 174 -38.61 21.52 16.48
N THR A 175 -38.03 22.47 17.20
CA THR A 175 -37.38 23.63 16.60
C THR A 175 -36.03 23.14 16.03
N LEU A 176 -35.91 23.13 14.69
CA LEU A 176 -34.75 22.66 13.92
C LEU A 176 -33.94 23.87 13.47
N THR A 177 -32.64 23.86 13.71
CA THR A 177 -31.73 24.94 13.30
C THR A 177 -30.52 24.34 12.57
N LEU A 178 -30.29 24.79 11.34
CA LEU A 178 -29.03 24.57 10.60
C LEU A 178 -28.08 25.72 10.92
N LYS A 179 -26.88 25.36 11.41
CA LYS A 179 -25.79 26.32 11.62
C LYS A 179 -24.60 25.98 10.76
N ILE A 180 -23.90 26.99 10.27
CA ILE A 180 -22.63 26.87 9.56
C ILE A 180 -21.61 27.77 10.25
N ASN A 181 -20.49 27.20 10.70
CA ASN A 181 -19.46 27.85 11.50
C ASN A 181 -20.04 28.60 12.73
N GLY A 182 -21.07 28.01 13.36
CA GLY A 182 -21.75 28.56 14.55
C GLY A 182 -22.85 29.59 14.23
N GLU A 183 -22.93 30.11 12.99
CA GLU A 183 -23.97 31.05 12.56
C GLU A 183 -25.23 30.28 12.13
N ALA A 184 -26.41 30.71 12.67
CA ALA A 184 -27.68 30.12 12.30
C ALA A 184 -28.11 30.57 10.88
N ILE A 185 -28.20 29.62 9.97
CA ILE A 185 -28.55 29.87 8.57
C ILE A 185 -30.07 29.77 8.32
N LYS A 186 -30.69 28.77 8.96
CA LYS A 186 -32.15 28.55 8.85
C LYS A 186 -32.69 27.88 10.10
N THR A 187 -33.90 28.31 10.51
CA THR A 187 -34.65 27.68 11.60
C THR A 187 -36.08 27.43 11.15
N VAL A 188 -36.63 26.25 11.50
CA VAL A 188 -38.02 25.84 11.22
C VAL A 188 -38.57 25.02 12.39
N THR A 189 -39.88 24.90 12.51
CA THR A 189 -40.52 23.94 13.43
C THR A 189 -41.08 22.79 12.60
N GLY A 190 -40.78 21.56 12.99
CA GLY A 190 -41.23 20.35 12.31
C GLY A 190 -40.30 19.17 12.52
N THR A 191 -40.36 18.16 11.67
CA THR A 191 -39.51 16.96 11.71
C THR A 191 -38.40 16.98 10.63
N GLN A 192 -38.43 17.95 9.72
CA GLN A 192 -37.43 18.08 8.65
C GLN A 192 -37.13 19.54 8.35
N LEU A 193 -35.83 19.83 8.14
CA LEU A 193 -35.37 21.12 7.60
C LEU A 193 -34.55 20.82 6.34
N THR A 194 -34.89 21.52 5.25
CA THR A 194 -34.12 21.50 4.00
C THR A 194 -33.65 22.91 3.64
N HIS A 195 -32.39 23.06 3.26
CA HIS A 195 -31.79 24.32 2.86
C HIS A 195 -30.70 24.11 1.82
N GLU A 196 -30.68 24.92 0.74
CA GLU A 196 -29.58 24.98 -0.21
C GLU A 196 -28.58 26.07 0.23
N TYR A 197 -27.31 25.69 0.40
CA TYR A 197 -26.24 26.59 0.78
C TYR A 197 -25.19 26.68 -0.33
N THR A 198 -24.70 27.87 -0.67
CA THR A 198 -23.63 28.08 -1.60
C THR A 198 -22.31 28.37 -0.88
N PHE A 199 -21.32 27.58 -1.10
CA PHE A 199 -19.97 27.75 -0.53
C PHE A 199 -19.20 28.84 -1.31
N SER A 200 -19.54 30.10 -1.07
CA SER A 200 -19.01 31.27 -1.81
C SER A 200 -17.62 31.71 -1.36
N LYS A 201 -17.05 31.10 -0.30
CA LYS A 201 -15.72 31.41 0.22
C LYS A 201 -14.92 30.13 0.46
N GLN A 202 -13.59 30.21 0.28
CA GLN A 202 -12.67 29.21 0.75
C GLN A 202 -12.65 29.15 2.28
N GLY A 203 -12.40 27.98 2.86
CA GLY A 203 -12.36 27.83 4.32
C GLY A 203 -12.76 26.45 4.81
N ASN A 204 -12.70 26.28 6.09
CA ASN A 204 -13.19 25.10 6.81
C ASN A 204 -14.63 25.37 7.26
N TYR A 205 -15.52 24.41 7.04
CA TYR A 205 -16.93 24.55 7.34
C TYR A 205 -17.37 23.47 8.33
N ASN A 206 -17.74 23.91 9.53
CA ASN A 206 -18.43 23.09 10.52
C ASN A 206 -19.93 23.28 10.37
N ILE A 207 -20.64 22.22 10.07
CA ILE A 207 -22.08 22.19 9.90
C ILE A 207 -22.68 21.55 11.15
N GLU A 208 -23.63 22.22 11.80
CA GLU A 208 -24.40 21.71 12.92
C GLU A 208 -25.89 21.76 12.58
N PHE A 209 -26.54 20.63 12.71
CA PHE A 209 -27.99 20.53 12.69
C PHE A 209 -28.48 20.24 14.10
N ALA A 210 -29.13 21.21 14.70
CA ALA A 210 -29.62 21.15 16.07
C ALA A 210 -31.15 21.10 16.13
N ALA A 211 -31.69 20.37 17.08
CA ALA A 211 -33.12 20.29 17.35
C ALA A 211 -33.42 20.50 18.85
N THR A 212 -34.54 21.18 19.16
CA THR A 212 -35.04 21.37 20.50
C THR A 212 -36.52 21.09 20.57
N SER A 213 -36.98 20.20 21.48
CA SER A 213 -38.37 19.87 21.71
C SER A 213 -38.61 19.78 23.21
N GLY A 214 -39.27 20.79 23.79
CA GLY A 214 -39.38 20.97 25.22
C GLY A 214 -38.00 21.09 25.89
N ALA A 215 -37.72 20.23 26.86
CA ALA A 215 -36.41 20.14 27.53
C ALA A 215 -35.38 19.27 26.82
N GLN A 216 -35.76 18.56 25.72
CA GLN A 216 -34.86 17.70 24.97
C GLN A 216 -34.11 18.49 23.88
N THR A 217 -32.83 18.24 23.76
CA THR A 217 -31.99 18.77 22.70
C THR A 217 -31.20 17.65 22.04
N ALA A 218 -31.01 17.73 20.72
CA ALA A 218 -30.15 16.81 19.98
C ALA A 218 -29.41 17.59 18.87
N LYS A 219 -28.23 17.08 18.45
CA LYS A 219 -27.47 17.68 17.37
C LYS A 219 -26.75 16.62 16.54
N ALA A 220 -26.65 16.88 15.25
CA ALA A 220 -25.78 16.16 14.31
C ALA A 220 -24.78 17.17 13.71
N THR A 221 -23.58 16.73 13.45
CA THR A 221 -22.53 17.56 12.88
C THR A 221 -21.95 16.94 11.62
N ALA A 222 -21.54 17.78 10.68
CA ALA A 222 -20.76 17.40 9.50
C ALA A 222 -19.65 18.45 9.31
N PHE A 223 -18.64 18.08 8.52
CA PHE A 223 -17.52 18.94 8.20
C PHE A 223 -17.21 18.85 6.71
N THR A 224 -16.84 19.96 6.09
CA THR A 224 -16.25 20.01 4.76
C THR A 224 -15.19 21.08 4.64
N CYS A 225 -14.22 20.86 3.79
CA CYS A 225 -13.19 21.83 3.43
C CYS A 225 -13.44 22.36 2.02
N VAL A 226 -13.51 23.67 1.87
CA VAL A 226 -13.36 24.34 0.57
C VAL A 226 -11.91 24.79 0.46
N PRO A 227 -11.09 24.12 -0.38
CA PRO A 227 -9.65 24.34 -0.43
C PRO A 227 -9.26 25.78 -0.68
N ASN A 228 -8.28 26.29 0.04
CA ASN A 228 -7.59 27.52 -0.33
C ASN A 228 -6.76 27.33 -1.62
N ALA A 229 -6.47 28.41 -2.34
CA ALA A 229 -5.39 28.36 -3.32
C ALA A 229 -4.08 27.99 -2.62
N PRO A 230 -3.27 27.05 -3.14
CA PRO A 230 -2.04 26.67 -2.47
C PRO A 230 -1.09 27.85 -2.29
N THR A 231 -0.63 28.06 -1.07
CA THR A 231 0.41 29.05 -0.80
C THR A 231 1.69 28.63 -1.52
N LYS A 232 2.24 29.51 -2.35
CA LYS A 232 3.54 29.30 -3.00
C LYS A 232 4.66 29.66 -2.02
N ALA A 233 5.58 28.72 -1.81
CA ALA A 233 6.74 28.95 -0.94
C ALA A 233 7.90 28.01 -1.30
N ASN A 234 9.12 28.51 -1.19
CA ASN A 234 10.31 27.66 -1.36
C ASN A 234 10.32 26.57 -0.28
N ARG A 235 10.73 25.37 -0.67
CA ARG A 235 10.99 24.29 0.29
C ARG A 235 12.11 24.72 1.26
N PRO A 236 12.07 24.30 2.51
CA PRO A 236 13.20 24.51 3.43
C PRO A 236 14.49 23.92 2.84
N THR A 237 15.63 24.54 3.14
CA THR A 237 16.92 24.10 2.64
C THR A 237 17.19 22.63 3.00
N GLY A 238 17.64 21.85 2.02
CA GLY A 238 17.94 20.43 2.19
C GLY A 238 16.72 19.50 2.05
N ILE A 239 15.49 20.03 1.98
CA ILE A 239 14.27 19.22 1.78
C ILE A 239 14.07 18.98 0.28
N ILE A 240 14.17 17.71 -0.14
CA ILE A 240 13.94 17.30 -1.53
C ILE A 240 12.56 16.67 -1.68
N ASN A 241 12.36 15.50 -1.09
CA ASN A 241 11.11 14.73 -1.12
C ASN A 241 11.13 13.69 0.02
N GLY A 242 9.97 13.38 0.63
CA GLY A 242 9.83 12.42 1.72
C GLY A 242 9.73 13.09 3.09
N ILE A 243 10.12 12.35 4.11
CA ILE A 243 9.90 12.65 5.54
C ILE A 243 11.22 13.10 6.17
N TYR A 244 11.21 14.25 6.84
CA TYR A 244 12.40 14.83 7.50
C TYR A 244 12.10 15.17 8.95
N TYR A 245 12.60 14.36 9.86
CA TYR A 245 12.53 14.63 11.30
C TYR A 245 13.52 15.71 11.69
N ASP A 246 13.05 16.71 12.45
CA ASP A 246 13.91 17.79 12.92
C ASP A 246 14.85 17.25 14.01
N LYS A 247 16.16 17.44 13.84
CA LYS A 247 17.18 16.92 14.76
C LYS A 247 17.28 17.72 16.07
N VAL A 248 16.73 18.92 16.09
CA VAL A 248 16.79 19.83 17.25
C VAL A 248 15.44 19.86 17.97
N ASN A 249 14.36 19.94 17.21
CA ASN A 249 13.00 19.93 17.76
C ASN A 249 12.33 18.56 17.61
N PRO A 250 12.29 17.75 18.67
CA PRO A 250 11.74 16.39 18.62
C PRO A 250 10.22 16.32 18.44
N THR A 251 9.52 17.47 18.40
CA THR A 251 8.07 17.54 18.16
C THR A 251 7.74 17.90 16.72
N LYS A 252 8.76 18.04 15.84
CA LYS A 252 8.61 18.57 14.49
C LYS A 252 9.02 17.56 13.42
N VAL A 253 8.24 17.50 12.34
CA VAL A 253 8.56 16.79 11.10
C VAL A 253 8.21 17.66 9.90
N THR A 254 9.05 17.65 8.88
CA THR A 254 8.75 18.26 7.57
C THR A 254 8.40 17.15 6.59
N LEU A 255 7.23 17.26 5.99
CA LEU A 255 6.75 16.36 4.94
C LEU A 255 6.85 17.06 3.60
N CYS A 256 7.32 16.34 2.58
CA CYS A 256 7.41 16.86 1.22
C CYS A 256 7.10 15.75 0.22
N THR A 257 6.08 15.94 -0.62
CA THR A 257 5.71 14.98 -1.65
C THR A 257 5.65 15.62 -3.03
N TYR A 258 5.88 14.82 -4.07
CA TYR A 258 5.66 15.23 -5.46
C TYR A 258 4.26 14.78 -5.87
N ALA A 259 3.40 15.71 -6.21
CA ALA A 259 2.03 15.45 -6.64
C ALA A 259 1.74 16.20 -7.94
N GLY A 260 2.02 15.56 -9.07
CA GLY A 260 1.78 16.09 -10.39
C GLY A 260 1.73 15.03 -11.48
N SER A 261 1.07 15.38 -12.57
CA SER A 261 1.13 14.62 -13.81
C SER A 261 2.38 14.99 -14.61
N LYS A 262 2.51 14.46 -15.83
CA LYS A 262 3.56 14.87 -16.80
C LYS A 262 3.46 16.34 -17.19
N THR A 263 2.28 16.96 -17.08
CA THR A 263 2.01 18.29 -17.62
C THR A 263 1.69 19.33 -16.57
N GLU A 264 1.14 18.95 -15.43
CA GLU A 264 0.63 19.92 -14.44
C GLU A 264 0.69 19.38 -13.00
N PRO A 265 0.87 20.26 -11.99
CA PRO A 265 0.81 19.90 -10.59
C PRO A 265 -0.63 19.59 -10.16
N ALA A 266 -0.78 18.91 -9.02
CA ALA A 266 -2.06 18.82 -8.33
C ALA A 266 -2.61 20.22 -7.98
N LYS A 267 -3.94 20.33 -7.84
CA LYS A 267 -4.57 21.56 -7.38
C LYS A 267 -4.28 21.85 -5.92
N ASN A 268 -4.43 20.82 -5.07
CA ASN A 268 -4.20 20.90 -3.63
C ASN A 268 -3.66 19.57 -3.13
N VAL A 269 -2.90 19.64 -2.05
CA VAL A 269 -2.47 18.48 -1.28
C VAL A 269 -2.70 18.79 0.21
N PHE A 270 -3.29 17.87 0.93
CA PHE A 270 -3.48 17.92 2.37
C PHE A 270 -2.78 16.75 3.04
N VAL A 271 -2.52 16.86 4.32
CA VAL A 271 -2.11 15.72 5.14
C VAL A 271 -3.19 15.44 6.20
N VAL A 272 -3.55 14.18 6.33
CA VAL A 272 -4.48 13.68 7.33
C VAL A 272 -3.81 12.57 8.14
N GLY A 273 -4.18 12.43 9.39
CA GLY A 273 -3.63 11.39 10.25
C GLY A 273 -4.13 11.51 11.70
N ASP A 274 -3.54 10.70 12.59
CA ASP A 274 -3.94 10.64 14.00
C ASP A 274 -3.82 12.01 14.70
N PHE A 275 -2.87 12.84 14.26
CA PHE A 275 -2.62 14.18 14.84
C PHE A 275 -3.73 15.19 14.55
N ASN A 276 -4.58 14.99 13.54
CA ASN A 276 -5.70 15.85 13.20
C ASN A 276 -7.02 15.08 13.06
N LYS A 277 -7.10 13.88 13.65
CA LYS A 277 -8.27 13.00 13.62
C LYS A 277 -8.74 12.70 12.19
N TRP A 278 -7.79 12.59 11.25
CA TRP A 278 -8.02 12.28 9.83
C TRP A 278 -8.92 13.30 9.10
N THR A 279 -9.01 14.52 9.61
CA THR A 279 -9.86 15.58 9.05
C THR A 279 -9.11 16.37 7.99
N ILE A 280 -9.70 16.49 6.79
CA ILE A 280 -9.18 17.33 5.70
C ILE A 280 -9.49 18.79 6.03
N SER A 281 -8.46 19.60 6.25
CA SER A 281 -8.60 20.99 6.67
C SER A 281 -7.55 21.87 6.01
N ASN A 282 -7.89 23.12 5.72
CA ASN A 282 -6.95 24.12 5.22
C ASN A 282 -5.77 24.37 6.17
N ASP A 283 -5.90 24.04 7.48
CA ASP A 283 -4.81 24.13 8.45
C ASP A 283 -3.70 23.11 8.19
N TYR A 284 -4.03 22.02 7.49
CA TYR A 284 -3.15 20.93 7.09
C TYR A 284 -2.94 20.86 5.59
N GLN A 285 -3.25 21.95 4.86
CA GLN A 285 -2.96 22.08 3.44
C GLN A 285 -1.47 22.35 3.21
N LEU A 286 -0.85 21.58 2.33
CA LEU A 286 0.55 21.73 1.97
C LEU A 286 0.79 22.96 1.10
N LYS A 287 1.90 23.64 1.34
CA LYS A 287 2.42 24.71 0.48
C LYS A 287 2.96 24.10 -0.79
N GLN A 288 2.73 24.74 -1.94
CA GLN A 288 3.33 24.33 -3.22
C GLN A 288 4.69 24.99 -3.41
N ALA A 289 5.69 24.22 -3.81
CA ALA A 289 6.99 24.80 -4.19
C ALA A 289 6.84 25.70 -5.42
N ASN A 290 7.67 26.78 -5.47
CA ASN A 290 7.55 27.81 -6.51
C ASN A 290 7.85 27.26 -7.92
N ASP A 291 8.68 26.25 -8.03
CA ASP A 291 9.31 25.77 -9.26
C ASP A 291 8.73 24.45 -9.79
N SER A 292 7.80 23.82 -9.05
CA SER A 292 7.43 22.44 -9.39
C SER A 292 6.12 21.94 -8.76
N ALA A 293 5.83 20.66 -9.00
CA ALA A 293 4.73 19.93 -8.39
C ALA A 293 5.10 19.31 -7.01
N TYR A 294 6.08 19.88 -6.31
CA TYR A 294 6.32 19.53 -4.92
C TYR A 294 5.38 20.29 -3.98
N PHE A 295 4.91 19.57 -2.98
CA PHE A 295 4.08 20.10 -1.90
C PHE A 295 4.71 19.75 -0.57
N TRP A 296 4.72 20.69 0.38
CA TRP A 296 5.39 20.49 1.66
C TRP A 296 4.67 21.19 2.82
N ILE A 297 4.85 20.63 4.02
CA ILE A 297 4.33 21.17 5.28
C ILE A 297 5.27 20.85 6.42
N GLU A 298 5.32 21.71 7.44
CA GLU A 298 5.95 21.43 8.72
C GLU A 298 4.83 21.14 9.74
N LEU A 299 4.83 19.93 10.26
CA LEU A 299 3.98 19.53 11.37
C LEU A 299 4.76 19.74 12.67
N THR A 300 4.13 20.37 13.64
CA THR A 300 4.69 20.65 14.96
C THR A 300 3.74 20.18 16.07
N GLY A 301 4.26 20.00 17.27
CA GLY A 301 3.44 19.59 18.41
C GLY A 301 3.16 18.08 18.47
N LEU A 302 3.91 17.28 17.70
CA LEU A 302 3.85 15.81 17.82
C LEU A 302 4.51 15.38 19.14
N ASN A 303 3.97 14.36 19.79
CA ASN A 303 4.57 13.80 20.99
C ASN A 303 5.80 12.95 20.60
N PRO A 304 6.99 13.24 21.13
CA PRO A 304 8.20 12.47 20.84
C PRO A 304 8.04 10.99 21.21
N GLY A 305 8.44 10.11 20.33
CA GLY A 305 8.35 8.66 20.53
C GLY A 305 6.97 8.04 20.23
N GLN A 306 5.92 8.85 20.05
CA GLN A 306 4.60 8.36 19.67
C GLN A 306 4.53 8.12 18.16
N GLU A 307 3.92 7.01 17.77
CA GLU A 307 3.56 6.73 16.38
C GLU A 307 2.30 7.48 15.96
N TYR A 308 2.30 8.00 14.76
CA TYR A 308 1.15 8.62 14.11
C TYR A 308 1.00 8.04 12.70
N ALA A 309 -0.15 7.45 12.42
CA ALA A 309 -0.49 7.06 11.06
C ALA A 309 -0.94 8.29 10.26
N MET A 310 -0.55 8.36 8.97
CA MET A 310 -0.94 9.46 8.10
C MET A 310 -1.04 9.08 6.63
N GLN A 311 -1.77 9.89 5.87
CA GLN A 311 -1.81 9.88 4.40
C GLN A 311 -1.84 11.29 3.83
N TYR A 312 -1.41 11.43 2.59
CA TYR A 312 -1.71 12.61 1.79
C TYR A 312 -3.07 12.45 1.11
N VAL A 313 -3.82 13.55 1.04
CA VAL A 313 -5.02 13.68 0.21
C VAL A 313 -4.69 14.63 -0.94
N VAL A 314 -4.63 14.09 -2.13
CA VAL A 314 -4.26 14.83 -3.34
C VAL A 314 -5.49 15.15 -4.17
N VAL A 315 -5.77 16.44 -4.35
CA VAL A 315 -6.76 16.92 -5.32
C VAL A 315 -6.02 17.11 -6.64
N ARG A 316 -6.18 16.18 -7.57
CA ARG A 316 -5.52 16.19 -8.86
C ARG A 316 -6.00 17.39 -9.72
N ALA A 317 -5.27 17.71 -10.76
CA ALA A 317 -5.63 18.78 -11.69
C ALA A 317 -7.01 18.56 -12.38
N ASP A 318 -7.39 17.30 -12.62
CA ASP A 318 -8.70 16.92 -13.15
C ASP A 318 -9.82 16.92 -12.09
N GLY A 319 -9.51 17.22 -10.83
CA GLY A 319 -10.46 17.29 -9.72
C GLY A 319 -10.68 15.97 -8.98
N LYS A 320 -10.09 14.84 -9.42
CA LYS A 320 -10.14 13.60 -8.67
C LYS A 320 -9.39 13.75 -7.34
N VAL A 321 -9.94 13.19 -6.28
CA VAL A 321 -9.34 13.14 -4.96
C VAL A 321 -8.78 11.74 -4.72
N VAL A 322 -7.51 11.65 -4.33
CA VAL A 322 -6.82 10.39 -4.12
C VAL A 322 -6.06 10.43 -2.78
N ARG A 323 -6.19 9.39 -1.96
CA ARG A 323 -5.40 9.20 -0.74
C ARG A 323 -4.18 8.32 -1.05
N ILE A 324 -3.01 8.75 -0.62
CA ILE A 324 -1.74 8.02 -0.82
C ILE A 324 -0.87 8.08 0.43
N SER A 325 -0.09 7.02 0.67
CA SER A 325 1.03 7.03 1.62
C SER A 325 2.20 7.86 1.07
N ASP A 326 3.19 8.14 1.93
CA ASP A 326 4.45 8.75 1.45
C ASP A 326 5.33 7.71 0.76
N LEU A 327 5.84 8.03 -0.42
CA LEU A 327 6.72 7.16 -1.22
C LEU A 327 8.03 6.79 -0.50
N TYR A 328 8.46 7.63 0.44
CA TYR A 328 9.68 7.47 1.23
C TYR A 328 9.40 6.94 2.65
N SER A 329 8.24 6.31 2.86
CA SER A 329 7.89 5.70 4.14
C SER A 329 8.91 4.64 4.54
N THR A 330 9.43 4.75 5.75
CA THR A 330 10.32 3.75 6.35
C THR A 330 9.56 2.76 7.24
N GLU A 331 8.30 3.04 7.51
CA GLU A 331 7.39 2.19 8.25
C GLU A 331 5.96 2.43 7.77
N LEU A 332 5.20 1.36 7.59
CA LEU A 332 3.86 1.37 7.01
C LEU A 332 2.91 0.51 7.84
N LYS A 333 1.59 0.73 7.67
CA LYS A 333 0.54 -0.18 8.10
C LYS A 333 -0.42 -0.40 6.93
N HIS A 334 -0.94 -1.63 6.83
CA HIS A 334 -1.92 -2.02 5.83
C HIS A 334 -3.11 -2.76 6.49
N PRO A 335 -4.31 -2.74 5.92
CA PRO A 335 -5.46 -3.49 6.46
C PRO A 335 -5.20 -4.98 6.63
N ASP A 336 -4.32 -5.56 5.78
CA ASP A 336 -4.01 -6.99 5.78
C ASP A 336 -3.02 -7.40 6.88
N ASP A 337 -2.37 -6.45 7.56
CA ASP A 337 -1.51 -6.73 8.72
C ASP A 337 -2.23 -7.52 9.82
N LYS A 338 -3.55 -7.44 9.88
CA LYS A 338 -4.37 -8.22 10.81
C LYS A 338 -4.25 -9.74 10.63
N TRP A 339 -3.77 -10.18 9.45
CA TRP A 339 -3.58 -11.59 9.12
C TRP A 339 -2.15 -12.09 9.44
N ILE A 340 -1.24 -11.21 9.83
CA ILE A 340 0.11 -11.59 10.25
C ILE A 340 0.02 -12.32 11.60
N SER A 341 0.56 -13.54 11.64
CA SER A 341 0.51 -14.37 12.84
C SER A 341 1.22 -13.71 14.03
N GLY A 342 0.53 -13.60 15.16
CA GLY A 342 1.07 -13.00 16.37
C GLY A 342 1.16 -11.46 16.36
N TYR A 343 0.78 -10.80 15.27
CA TYR A 343 0.74 -9.34 15.19
C TYR A 343 -0.65 -8.80 15.56
N LYS A 344 -0.66 -7.79 16.42
CA LYS A 344 -1.88 -7.06 16.75
C LYS A 344 -1.94 -5.77 15.94
N SER A 345 -2.66 -5.81 14.83
CA SER A 345 -2.82 -4.64 13.99
C SER A 345 -3.53 -3.51 14.73
N ASN A 346 -2.98 -2.31 14.58
CA ASN A 346 -3.55 -1.03 15.00
C ASN A 346 -3.77 -0.11 13.78
N TYR A 347 -4.21 -0.68 12.69
CA TYR A 347 -4.53 0.05 11.48
C TYR A 347 -5.68 1.05 11.74
N PRO A 348 -5.55 2.33 11.34
CA PRO A 348 -6.58 3.34 11.59
C PRO A 348 -7.83 3.10 10.73
N ALA A 349 -9.02 3.24 11.36
CA ALA A 349 -10.30 3.01 10.69
C ALA A 349 -10.54 3.94 9.48
N GLN A 350 -9.91 5.11 9.46
CA GLN A 350 -10.04 6.14 8.41
C GLN A 350 -8.98 5.99 7.29
N GLY A 351 -8.06 5.04 7.42
CA GLY A 351 -7.01 4.80 6.43
C GLY A 351 -7.56 4.14 5.16
N ASP A 352 -6.89 4.38 4.03
CA ASP A 352 -7.21 3.81 2.72
C ASP A 352 -5.96 3.11 2.15
N GLY A 353 -5.89 1.77 2.26
CA GLY A 353 -4.72 0.98 1.88
C GLY A 353 -3.50 1.32 2.75
N TYR A 354 -2.34 1.50 2.16
CA TYR A 354 -1.14 1.82 2.92
C TYR A 354 -1.21 3.17 3.61
N VAL A 355 -0.90 3.19 4.91
CA VAL A 355 -0.69 4.41 5.69
C VAL A 355 0.75 4.50 6.15
N THR A 356 1.33 5.69 6.07
CA THR A 356 2.68 6.01 6.55
C THR A 356 2.67 6.12 8.07
N VAL A 357 3.70 5.60 8.73
CA VAL A 357 3.91 5.80 10.17
C VAL A 357 4.97 6.88 10.38
N LEU A 358 4.62 7.92 11.12
CA LEU A 358 5.54 8.94 11.61
C LEU A 358 5.88 8.68 13.08
N GLN A 359 7.16 8.75 13.44
CA GLN A 359 7.60 8.68 14.83
C GLN A 359 8.79 9.62 15.04
N THR A 360 8.53 10.78 15.64
CA THR A 360 9.61 11.71 15.99
C THR A 360 10.40 11.17 17.19
N ASN A 361 11.70 11.48 17.27
CA ASN A 361 12.56 11.07 18.39
C ASN A 361 12.58 9.55 18.63
N LYS A 362 12.49 8.74 17.56
CA LYS A 362 12.68 7.28 17.64
C LYS A 362 14.10 7.01 18.16
N PRO A 363 14.28 6.17 19.19
CA PRO A 363 15.61 5.81 19.67
C PRO A 363 16.46 5.19 18.55
N ALA A 364 17.72 5.60 18.46
CA ALA A 364 18.65 4.99 17.52
C ALA A 364 18.99 3.56 17.95
N PHE A 365 19.06 2.63 16.98
CA PHE A 365 19.51 1.28 17.21
C PHE A 365 20.99 1.27 17.65
N LYS A 366 21.33 0.46 18.62
CA LYS A 366 22.71 0.33 19.15
C LYS A 366 23.43 -0.81 18.47
N TRP A 367 24.27 -0.47 17.51
CA TRP A 367 25.11 -1.44 16.81
C TRP A 367 26.26 -1.95 17.70
N SER A 368 26.64 -3.22 17.55
CA SER A 368 27.82 -3.77 18.19
C SER A 368 29.13 -3.28 17.54
N ASP A 369 30.23 -3.42 18.26
CA ASP A 369 31.57 -3.11 17.72
C ASP A 369 31.92 -3.99 16.51
N ALA A 370 31.38 -5.20 16.43
CA ALA A 370 31.55 -6.07 15.27
C ALA A 370 30.99 -5.43 14.01
N THR A 371 29.78 -4.88 14.06
CA THR A 371 29.17 -4.17 12.92
C THR A 371 29.86 -2.85 12.62
N LEU A 372 30.20 -2.07 13.64
CA LEU A 372 30.86 -0.77 13.44
C LEU A 372 32.24 -0.90 12.78
N ASN A 373 32.92 -2.03 12.99
CA ASN A 373 34.23 -2.33 12.42
C ASN A 373 34.21 -3.45 11.36
N PHE A 374 33.03 -3.84 10.88
CA PHE A 374 32.86 -4.94 9.94
C PHE A 374 33.66 -4.72 8.66
N LYS A 375 34.44 -5.73 8.29
CA LYS A 375 35.19 -5.76 7.04
C LYS A 375 34.55 -6.78 6.10
N ARG A 376 33.93 -6.25 5.06
CA ARG A 376 33.29 -7.08 4.04
C ARG A 376 34.27 -8.11 3.47
N PRO A 377 33.83 -9.36 3.28
CA PRO A 377 34.57 -10.34 2.50
C PRO A 377 34.96 -9.81 1.13
N ASN A 378 36.07 -10.29 0.58
CA ASN A 378 36.47 -9.90 -0.77
C ASN A 378 35.40 -10.34 -1.77
N LYS A 379 34.93 -9.40 -2.58
CA LYS A 379 33.87 -9.64 -3.59
C LYS A 379 34.19 -10.77 -4.59
N ASN A 380 35.47 -11.14 -4.76
CA ASN A 380 35.89 -12.24 -5.61
C ASN A 380 35.84 -13.61 -4.91
N ASN A 381 35.65 -13.63 -3.59
CA ASN A 381 35.62 -14.84 -2.77
C ASN A 381 34.27 -15.00 -2.02
N LEU A 382 33.21 -14.39 -2.51
CA LEU A 382 31.89 -14.55 -1.92
C LEU A 382 31.40 -16.00 -2.07
N VAL A 383 30.91 -16.51 -0.97
CA VAL A 383 30.12 -17.74 -0.89
C VAL A 383 28.77 -17.33 -0.33
N ILE A 384 27.81 -17.19 -1.22
CA ILE A 384 26.51 -16.60 -0.93
C ILE A 384 25.50 -17.71 -0.67
N TYR A 385 24.71 -17.55 0.37
CA TYR A 385 23.51 -18.34 0.63
C TYR A 385 22.27 -17.47 0.38
N GLU A 386 21.54 -17.78 -0.70
CA GLU A 386 20.26 -17.14 -1.00
C GLU A 386 19.18 -17.77 -0.12
N LEU A 387 18.33 -16.94 0.49
CA LEU A 387 17.23 -17.43 1.32
C LEU A 387 15.98 -16.55 1.24
N TRP A 388 14.83 -17.20 1.34
CA TRP A 388 13.54 -16.58 1.49
C TRP A 388 13.11 -16.57 2.96
N VAL A 389 12.91 -15.38 3.55
CA VAL A 389 12.58 -15.20 4.96
C VAL A 389 11.34 -16.01 5.38
N TYR A 390 10.32 -16.02 4.52
CA TYR A 390 9.04 -16.68 4.79
C TYR A 390 9.14 -18.20 4.91
N ASP A 391 9.99 -18.85 4.11
CA ASP A 391 10.07 -20.32 4.04
C ASP A 391 11.20 -20.93 4.88
N HIS A 392 12.15 -20.10 5.33
CA HIS A 392 13.34 -20.59 6.02
C HIS A 392 13.04 -21.17 7.42
N THR A 393 12.04 -20.62 8.11
CA THR A 393 11.63 -21.06 9.45
C THR A 393 10.12 -21.09 9.62
N PRO A 394 9.59 -21.92 10.56
CA PRO A 394 8.15 -21.96 10.85
C PRO A 394 7.57 -20.62 11.33
N SER A 395 8.39 -19.73 11.90
CA SER A 395 7.97 -18.39 12.34
C SER A 395 7.81 -17.40 11.19
N ARG A 396 8.35 -17.72 10.00
CA ARG A 396 8.22 -16.95 8.75
C ARG A 396 8.66 -15.48 8.86
N ASN A 397 9.61 -15.20 9.75
CA ASN A 397 10.06 -13.84 10.05
C ASN A 397 11.56 -13.79 10.39
N ILE A 398 12.09 -12.57 10.46
CA ILE A 398 13.52 -12.33 10.71
C ILE A 398 13.99 -12.84 12.07
N LYS A 399 13.15 -12.85 13.11
CA LYS A 399 13.53 -13.45 14.40
C LYS A 399 13.86 -14.92 14.26
N GLY A 400 13.05 -15.65 13.49
CA GLY A 400 13.35 -17.06 13.21
C GLY A 400 14.65 -17.25 12.44
N LEU A 401 15.03 -16.31 11.55
CA LEU A 401 16.34 -16.37 10.90
C LEU A 401 17.49 -16.19 11.87
N ILE A 402 17.36 -15.27 12.85
CA ILE A 402 18.38 -15.07 13.88
C ILE A 402 18.64 -16.38 14.63
N ASP A 403 17.60 -17.13 14.95
CA ASP A 403 17.70 -18.43 15.62
C ASP A 403 18.38 -19.51 14.77
N ARG A 404 18.55 -19.28 13.47
CA ARG A 404 19.18 -20.20 12.51
C ARG A 404 20.58 -19.79 12.07
N LEU A 405 21.11 -18.67 12.58
CA LEU A 405 22.42 -18.16 12.16
C LEU A 405 23.59 -19.11 12.43
N ASP A 406 23.55 -19.92 13.49
CA ASP A 406 24.57 -20.92 13.76
C ASP A 406 24.61 -21.98 12.65
N TYR A 407 23.44 -22.42 12.15
CA TYR A 407 23.37 -23.31 10.99
C TYR A 407 23.96 -22.67 9.74
N ILE A 408 23.66 -21.38 9.50
CA ILE A 408 24.19 -20.65 8.33
C ILE A 408 25.72 -20.48 8.44
N GLU A 409 26.23 -20.21 9.64
CA GLU A 409 27.67 -20.15 9.91
C GLU A 409 28.36 -21.50 9.66
N ASP A 410 27.76 -22.60 10.12
CA ASP A 410 28.28 -23.97 9.94
C ASP A 410 28.33 -24.40 8.46
N LEU A 411 27.51 -23.79 7.58
CA LEU A 411 27.63 -24.00 6.12
C LEU A 411 28.93 -23.42 5.54
N GLY A 412 29.65 -22.56 6.28
CA GLY A 412 30.88 -21.93 5.84
C GLY A 412 30.68 -20.82 4.82
N VAL A 413 29.47 -20.26 4.71
CA VAL A 413 29.18 -19.10 3.86
C VAL A 413 29.71 -17.81 4.47
N ASN A 414 30.02 -16.83 3.64
CA ASN A 414 30.50 -15.53 4.09
C ASN A 414 29.56 -14.38 3.66
N ALA A 415 28.46 -14.72 3.03
CA ALA A 415 27.37 -13.77 2.74
C ALA A 415 26.03 -14.49 2.72
N VAL A 416 24.97 -13.81 3.14
CA VAL A 416 23.57 -14.17 2.91
C VAL A 416 22.95 -13.17 1.95
N GLU A 417 22.15 -13.66 1.00
CA GLU A 417 21.34 -12.84 0.12
C GLU A 417 19.88 -13.09 0.50
N LEU A 418 19.23 -12.03 1.02
CA LEU A 418 17.82 -12.07 1.35
C LEU A 418 17.01 -11.77 0.09
N MET A 419 16.14 -12.69 -0.33
CA MET A 419 15.10 -12.39 -1.31
C MET A 419 14.34 -11.13 -0.89
N PRO A 420 13.62 -10.43 -1.80
CA PRO A 420 13.15 -9.08 -1.53
C PRO A 420 12.39 -8.92 -0.22
N ILE A 421 12.85 -8.02 0.63
CA ILE A 421 12.28 -7.75 1.96
C ILE A 421 11.60 -6.39 2.05
N THR A 422 11.65 -5.58 0.99
CA THR A 422 10.94 -4.30 0.94
C THR A 422 9.45 -4.53 0.84
N GLU A 423 8.66 -3.62 1.41
CA GLU A 423 7.19 -3.74 1.46
C GLU A 423 6.60 -4.15 0.11
N PHE A 424 5.94 -5.31 0.08
CA PHE A 424 5.36 -5.93 -1.09
C PHE A 424 3.84 -6.12 -0.96
N ASP A 425 3.20 -6.67 -1.97
CA ASP A 425 1.76 -6.88 -2.01
C ASP A 425 1.36 -8.14 -1.23
N GLY A 426 0.50 -7.98 -0.21
CA GLY A 426 0.06 -9.04 0.69
C GLY A 426 1.08 -9.39 1.78
N ASN A 427 0.89 -10.53 2.48
CA ASN A 427 1.74 -10.99 3.59
C ASN A 427 2.48 -12.30 3.27
N ASP A 428 2.30 -12.85 2.08
CA ASP A 428 2.85 -14.13 1.61
C ASP A 428 3.29 -13.95 0.16
N SER A 429 4.54 -13.61 -0.03
CA SER A 429 5.12 -13.32 -1.35
C SER A 429 6.62 -13.62 -1.32
N TRP A 430 7.19 -13.91 -2.50
CA TRP A 430 8.64 -13.90 -2.67
C TRP A 430 9.24 -12.48 -2.59
N GLY A 431 8.38 -11.44 -2.60
CA GLY A 431 8.78 -10.04 -2.53
C GLY A 431 8.93 -9.33 -3.87
N TYR A 432 8.73 -10.03 -5.00
CA TYR A 432 8.82 -9.44 -6.35
C TYR A 432 7.54 -8.69 -6.79
N SER A 433 6.72 -8.28 -5.82
CA SER A 433 5.57 -7.39 -6.01
C SER A 433 5.71 -6.11 -5.14
N PRO A 434 6.79 -5.32 -5.31
CA PRO A 434 7.14 -4.24 -4.39
C PRO A 434 6.19 -3.05 -4.50
N ASN A 435 5.97 -2.38 -3.36
CA ASN A 435 5.17 -1.16 -3.26
C ASN A 435 5.96 0.02 -2.69
N HIS A 436 6.79 -0.20 -1.66
CA HIS A 436 7.60 0.83 -1.03
C HIS A 436 9.03 0.34 -0.83
N PHE A 437 9.99 1.20 -1.11
CA PHE A 437 11.40 0.83 -1.26
C PHE A 437 12.28 1.23 -0.07
N PHE A 438 11.70 1.78 1.00
CA PHE A 438 12.39 2.22 2.22
C PHE A 438 11.88 1.50 3.47
N ALA A 439 10.80 0.75 3.37
CA ALA A 439 10.21 0.00 4.47
C ALA A 439 10.52 -1.48 4.36
N LEU A 440 10.84 -2.10 5.49
CA LEU A 440 10.79 -3.55 5.64
C LEU A 440 9.33 -3.99 5.63
N ASP A 441 9.03 -5.08 4.92
CA ASP A 441 7.70 -5.69 4.94
C ASP A 441 7.29 -6.10 6.37
N ARG A 442 6.08 -5.72 6.74
CA ARG A 442 5.57 -5.94 8.11
C ARG A 442 5.49 -7.42 8.47
N ALA A 443 5.22 -8.30 7.51
CA ALA A 443 5.15 -9.73 7.75
C ALA A 443 6.49 -10.31 8.21
N TYR A 444 7.59 -9.69 7.80
CA TYR A 444 8.94 -10.14 8.19
C TYR A 444 9.41 -9.61 9.54
N GLY A 445 8.74 -8.60 10.11
CA GLY A 445 9.06 -8.10 11.44
C GLY A 445 9.27 -6.60 11.52
N THR A 446 10.02 -6.17 12.52
CA THR A 446 10.32 -4.76 12.76
C THR A 446 11.67 -4.34 12.16
N SER A 447 11.85 -3.04 11.98
CA SER A 447 13.14 -2.43 11.63
C SER A 447 14.28 -2.89 12.55
N ASP A 448 14.02 -3.01 13.85
CA ASP A 448 15.02 -3.42 14.83
C ASP A 448 15.32 -4.92 14.76
N ASP A 449 14.37 -5.76 14.35
CA ASP A 449 14.61 -7.19 14.09
C ASP A 449 15.61 -7.37 12.93
N LEU A 450 15.44 -6.62 11.82
CA LEU A 450 16.38 -6.68 10.70
C LEU A 450 17.75 -6.13 11.08
N LYS A 451 17.81 -5.03 11.84
CA LYS A 451 19.09 -4.50 12.33
C LYS A 451 19.81 -5.50 13.24
N THR A 452 19.05 -6.19 14.09
CA THR A 452 19.60 -7.25 14.93
C THR A 452 20.13 -8.41 14.10
N PHE A 453 19.42 -8.83 13.06
CA PHE A 453 19.88 -9.86 12.13
C PHE A 453 21.20 -9.47 11.46
N VAL A 454 21.31 -8.25 10.93
CA VAL A 454 22.56 -7.74 10.33
C VAL A 454 23.68 -7.73 11.35
N ASP A 455 23.42 -7.26 12.58
CA ASP A 455 24.42 -7.19 13.64
C ASP A 455 24.93 -8.60 14.05
N GLU A 456 24.03 -9.58 14.11
CA GLU A 456 24.36 -10.97 14.40
C GLU A 456 25.12 -11.65 13.24
N CYS A 457 24.80 -11.34 11.99
CA CYS A 457 25.57 -11.78 10.82
C CYS A 457 27.00 -11.25 10.85
N HIS A 458 27.17 -9.96 11.13
CA HIS A 458 28.50 -9.33 11.21
C HIS A 458 29.36 -9.89 12.34
N LYS A 459 28.78 -10.27 13.49
CA LYS A 459 29.49 -10.95 14.57
C LYS A 459 30.10 -12.28 14.14
N ARG A 460 29.45 -12.95 13.14
CA ARG A 460 29.88 -14.23 12.55
C ARG A 460 30.74 -14.06 11.29
N GLY A 461 31.06 -12.82 10.90
CA GLY A 461 31.84 -12.56 9.69
C GLY A 461 31.04 -12.70 8.38
N ILE A 462 29.72 -12.74 8.46
CA ILE A 462 28.78 -12.94 7.34
C ILE A 462 28.26 -11.58 6.87
N ALA A 463 28.43 -11.27 5.59
CA ALA A 463 27.87 -10.10 4.95
C ALA A 463 26.37 -10.29 4.63
N VAL A 464 25.60 -9.19 4.60
CA VAL A 464 24.18 -9.23 4.25
C VAL A 464 23.94 -8.47 2.94
N ILE A 465 23.37 -9.16 1.97
CA ILE A 465 23.00 -8.64 0.64
C ILE A 465 21.47 -8.61 0.55
N LEU A 466 20.90 -7.52 0.04
CA LEU A 466 19.48 -7.41 -0.21
C LEU A 466 19.16 -7.54 -1.70
N ASP A 467 18.17 -8.35 -2.02
CA ASP A 467 17.59 -8.36 -3.35
C ASP A 467 16.62 -7.17 -3.51
N MET A 468 16.84 -6.36 -4.55
CA MET A 468 16.13 -5.10 -4.79
C MET A 468 15.45 -5.10 -6.15
N VAL A 469 14.13 -4.92 -6.13
CA VAL A 469 13.26 -4.94 -7.31
C VAL A 469 12.98 -3.51 -7.77
N PHE A 470 13.78 -2.97 -8.68
CA PHE A 470 13.69 -1.58 -9.12
C PHE A 470 13.13 -1.39 -10.52
N ASN A 471 12.84 -2.47 -11.25
CA ASN A 471 12.29 -2.38 -12.61
C ASN A 471 10.79 -2.07 -12.62
N HIS A 472 10.02 -2.50 -11.61
CA HIS A 472 8.57 -2.33 -11.55
C HIS A 472 8.05 -2.05 -10.13
N ALA A 473 6.76 -1.73 -10.04
CA ALA A 473 5.97 -1.72 -8.80
C ALA A 473 4.54 -2.16 -9.09
N THR A 474 3.77 -2.52 -8.04
CA THR A 474 2.37 -2.89 -8.19
C THR A 474 1.44 -1.67 -8.20
N GLY A 475 0.14 -1.91 -8.48
CA GLY A 475 -0.92 -0.90 -8.42
C GLY A 475 -1.11 -0.24 -7.05
N LEU A 476 -0.60 -0.85 -5.97
CA LEU A 476 -0.66 -0.33 -4.60
C LEU A 476 0.44 0.70 -4.30
N ASN A 477 1.45 0.84 -5.17
CA ASN A 477 2.43 1.91 -5.02
C ASN A 477 1.76 3.30 -5.05
N PRO A 478 2.11 4.24 -4.13
CA PRO A 478 1.43 5.53 -4.03
C PRO A 478 1.46 6.36 -5.31
N MET A 479 2.53 6.27 -6.11
CA MET A 479 2.64 7.02 -7.37
C MET A 479 1.80 6.40 -8.48
N ASN A 480 1.60 5.07 -8.46
CA ASN A 480 0.67 4.41 -9.35
C ASN A 480 -0.78 4.66 -8.93
N LYS A 481 -1.07 4.58 -7.62
CA LYS A 481 -2.40 4.93 -7.09
C LYS A 481 -2.82 6.35 -7.48
N LEU A 482 -1.88 7.28 -7.56
CA LEU A 482 -2.14 8.67 -7.96
C LEU A 482 -2.60 8.79 -9.42
N TYR A 483 -2.02 8.02 -10.36
CA TYR A 483 -2.38 7.96 -11.77
C TYR A 483 -2.37 6.50 -12.24
N PRO A 484 -3.48 5.74 -12.00
CA PRO A 484 -3.47 4.29 -12.12
C PRO A 484 -3.34 3.76 -13.55
N TYR A 485 -2.81 2.55 -13.65
CA TYR A 485 -2.78 1.74 -14.86
C TYR A 485 -4.18 1.57 -15.47
N GLY A 486 -4.23 1.50 -16.80
CA GLY A 486 -5.47 1.30 -17.56
C GLY A 486 -6.35 2.55 -17.74
N THR A 487 -6.20 3.58 -16.87
CA THR A 487 -7.00 4.82 -16.96
C THR A 487 -6.15 6.06 -17.15
N ASP A 488 -5.09 6.23 -16.36
CA ASP A 488 -4.34 7.48 -16.30
C ASP A 488 -2.81 7.30 -16.38
N LEU A 489 -2.30 6.09 -16.63
CA LEU A 489 -0.86 5.81 -16.65
C LEU A 489 -0.09 6.68 -17.64
N SER A 490 -0.71 7.04 -18.78
CA SER A 490 -0.10 7.97 -19.74
C SER A 490 0.20 9.37 -19.15
N LYS A 491 -0.49 9.76 -18.09
CA LYS A 491 -0.27 11.02 -17.35
C LYS A 491 0.76 10.87 -16.24
N ASN A 492 1.11 9.64 -15.84
CA ASN A 492 2.03 9.35 -14.75
C ASN A 492 3.47 9.62 -15.17
N PRO A 493 4.23 10.52 -14.53
CA PRO A 493 5.63 10.78 -14.88
C PRO A 493 6.58 9.70 -14.38
N TRP A 494 6.16 8.93 -13.36
CA TRP A 494 7.00 7.93 -12.69
C TRP A 494 7.10 6.62 -13.46
N PHE A 495 6.05 6.26 -14.20
CA PHE A 495 5.94 4.99 -14.89
C PHE A 495 5.85 5.17 -16.41
N ASN A 496 6.35 4.19 -17.14
CA ASN A 496 6.15 4.07 -18.58
C ASN A 496 4.73 3.52 -18.85
N ALA A 497 4.04 4.08 -19.83
CA ALA A 497 2.74 3.54 -20.25
C ALA A 497 2.88 2.17 -20.95
N THR A 498 4.05 1.92 -21.49
CA THR A 498 4.47 0.65 -22.08
C THR A 498 5.94 0.48 -21.78
N ALA A 499 6.34 -0.67 -21.22
CA ALA A 499 7.73 -0.96 -20.96
C ALA A 499 8.53 -0.95 -22.27
N PRO A 500 9.69 -0.28 -22.32
CA PRO A 500 10.52 -0.21 -23.54
C PRO A 500 11.42 -1.43 -23.71
N HIS A 501 11.23 -2.49 -22.96
CA HIS A 501 12.02 -3.73 -22.92
C HIS A 501 11.11 -4.96 -22.80
N SER A 502 11.69 -6.15 -22.90
CA SER A 502 10.97 -7.43 -22.85
C SER A 502 10.55 -7.85 -21.44
N ASP A 503 11.23 -7.33 -20.40
CA ASP A 503 11.07 -7.73 -19.00
C ASP A 503 9.90 -6.97 -18.35
N ASN A 504 8.74 -7.04 -19.01
CA ASN A 504 7.54 -6.30 -18.59
C ASN A 504 6.77 -7.07 -17.51
N VAL A 505 6.90 -6.63 -16.26
CA VAL A 505 6.21 -7.16 -15.09
C VAL A 505 5.57 -5.99 -14.36
N TYR A 506 4.30 -6.06 -14.00
CA TYR A 506 3.55 -4.98 -13.35
C TYR A 506 3.73 -3.62 -14.03
N GLU A 507 3.83 -2.52 -13.27
CA GLU A 507 4.01 -1.16 -13.79
C GLU A 507 5.50 -0.81 -13.82
N ASP A 508 5.98 -0.57 -15.03
CA ASP A 508 7.39 -0.32 -15.35
C ASP A 508 7.83 1.10 -14.96
N TRP A 509 8.89 1.23 -14.14
CA TRP A 509 9.43 2.52 -13.73
C TRP A 509 10.13 3.25 -14.88
N ASN A 510 9.82 4.53 -15.03
CA ASN A 510 10.56 5.44 -15.92
C ASN A 510 11.86 5.89 -15.24
N HIS A 511 12.98 5.24 -15.52
CA HIS A 511 14.29 5.58 -14.97
C HIS A 511 14.95 6.82 -15.59
N ASP A 512 14.38 7.45 -16.61
CA ASP A 512 14.80 8.78 -17.11
C ASP A 512 14.19 9.90 -16.27
N PHE A 513 13.12 9.65 -15.52
CA PHE A 513 12.54 10.65 -14.65
C PHE A 513 13.46 10.89 -13.47
N ILE A 514 14.00 12.10 -13.37
CA ILE A 514 15.02 12.44 -12.36
C ILE A 514 14.60 12.11 -10.92
N ARG A 515 13.28 12.12 -10.64
CA ARG A 515 12.75 11.81 -9.31
C ARG A 515 12.78 10.32 -9.02
N THR A 516 12.54 9.49 -10.02
CA THR A 516 12.75 8.02 -9.95
C THR A 516 14.22 7.73 -9.66
N LYS A 517 15.15 8.34 -10.40
CA LYS A 517 16.59 8.21 -10.14
C LYS A 517 16.95 8.62 -8.73
N THR A 518 16.45 9.78 -8.27
CA THR A 518 16.71 10.28 -6.91
C THR A 518 16.17 9.33 -5.85
N MET A 519 14.97 8.80 -6.05
CA MET A 519 14.33 7.87 -5.11
C MET A 519 15.16 6.60 -4.94
N PHE A 520 15.51 5.91 -6.01
CA PHE A 520 16.26 4.66 -5.94
C PHE A 520 17.71 4.87 -5.48
N THR A 521 18.35 5.95 -5.90
CA THR A 521 19.67 6.35 -5.35
C THR A 521 19.61 6.51 -3.82
N ARG A 522 18.57 7.17 -3.31
CA ARG A 522 18.36 7.35 -1.87
C ARG A 522 17.97 6.06 -1.15
N SER A 523 17.24 5.18 -1.80
CA SER A 523 16.88 3.87 -1.24
C SER A 523 18.14 3.03 -0.99
N LEU A 524 19.02 2.90 -1.97
CA LEU A 524 20.29 2.19 -1.79
C LEU A 524 21.14 2.80 -0.67
N ALA A 525 21.29 4.12 -0.67
CA ALA A 525 22.01 4.84 0.38
C ALA A 525 21.39 4.62 1.77
N TYR A 526 20.06 4.59 1.85
CA TYR A 526 19.34 4.36 3.10
C TYR A 526 19.62 2.97 3.69
N TRP A 527 19.50 1.90 2.90
CA TRP A 527 19.76 0.55 3.36
C TRP A 527 21.22 0.36 3.80
N LEU A 528 22.19 0.95 3.08
CA LEU A 528 23.60 0.94 3.47
C LEU A 528 23.89 1.70 4.78
N THR A 529 23.21 2.82 5.01
CA THR A 529 23.51 3.68 6.17
C THR A 529 22.72 3.30 7.39
N GLU A 530 21.41 3.07 7.23
CA GLU A 530 20.48 2.81 8.33
C GLU A 530 20.55 1.36 8.81
N TYR A 531 20.61 0.41 7.87
CA TYR A 531 20.64 -1.03 8.19
C TYR A 531 22.03 -1.66 8.09
N LYS A 532 23.02 -0.90 7.58
CA LYS A 532 24.41 -1.36 7.44
C LYS A 532 24.56 -2.65 6.64
N VAL A 533 23.67 -2.87 5.68
CA VAL A 533 23.81 -3.99 4.75
C VAL A 533 25.05 -3.85 3.89
N ASP A 534 25.53 -4.92 3.29
CA ASP A 534 26.82 -4.98 2.62
C ASP A 534 26.76 -4.85 1.11
N GLY A 535 25.59 -4.96 0.55
CA GLY A 535 25.38 -4.83 -0.88
C GLY A 535 23.98 -5.18 -1.33
N PHE A 536 23.83 -5.23 -2.65
CA PHE A 536 22.55 -5.46 -3.30
C PHE A 536 22.71 -6.46 -4.45
N ARG A 537 21.68 -7.28 -4.64
CA ARG A 537 21.37 -7.93 -5.90
C ARG A 537 20.25 -7.11 -6.57
N MET A 538 20.35 -6.85 -7.85
CA MET A 538 19.35 -6.08 -8.60
C MET A 538 18.56 -6.99 -9.50
N ASP A 539 17.28 -7.17 -9.18
CA ASP A 539 16.32 -7.96 -9.93
C ASP A 539 16.08 -7.38 -11.32
N LEU A 540 16.00 -8.24 -12.34
CA LEU A 540 15.72 -7.89 -13.74
C LEU A 540 16.39 -6.57 -14.17
N SER A 541 17.68 -6.42 -13.89
CA SER A 541 18.40 -5.14 -14.03
C SER A 541 18.44 -4.60 -15.46
N HIS A 542 18.22 -5.45 -16.48
CA HIS A 542 18.05 -5.01 -17.87
C HIS A 542 16.79 -4.15 -18.02
N GLY A 543 15.76 -4.37 -17.19
CA GLY A 543 14.53 -3.58 -17.13
C GLY A 543 14.68 -2.18 -16.53
N LEU A 544 15.84 -1.78 -15.96
CA LEU A 544 16.04 -0.44 -15.41
C LEU A 544 16.21 0.60 -16.53
N CYS A 545 15.30 0.58 -17.49
CA CYS A 545 15.29 1.48 -18.63
C CYS A 545 14.55 2.80 -18.32
N GLY A 546 14.86 3.85 -19.08
CA GLY A 546 14.08 5.06 -19.12
C GLY A 546 12.88 4.91 -20.06
N THR A 547 12.67 5.92 -20.91
CA THR A 547 11.60 5.90 -21.91
C THR A 547 12.01 5.16 -23.20
N LYS A 548 13.25 4.70 -23.28
CA LYS A 548 13.82 4.02 -24.45
C LYS A 548 14.49 2.71 -24.04
N ALA A 549 14.42 1.72 -24.92
CA ALA A 549 15.16 0.47 -24.78
C ALA A 549 16.69 0.72 -24.71
N ASN A 550 17.40 -0.23 -24.09
CA ASN A 550 18.87 -0.24 -23.98
C ASN A 550 19.48 0.97 -23.24
N THR A 551 18.73 1.59 -22.31
CA THR A 551 19.23 2.67 -21.45
C THR A 551 19.59 2.20 -20.03
N SER A 552 19.37 0.93 -19.72
CA SER A 552 19.58 0.33 -18.39
C SER A 552 21.03 0.46 -17.90
N VAL A 553 22.02 0.22 -18.73
CA VAL A 553 23.45 0.32 -18.36
C VAL A 553 23.80 1.67 -17.78
N GLY A 554 23.31 2.77 -18.39
CA GLY A 554 23.52 4.12 -17.89
C GLY A 554 22.89 4.37 -16.54
N ASN A 555 21.64 3.87 -16.36
CA ASN A 555 20.90 4.00 -15.10
C ASN A 555 21.53 3.15 -13.99
N ILE A 556 21.91 1.91 -14.27
CA ILE A 556 22.59 1.02 -13.32
C ILE A 556 23.92 1.66 -12.84
N LYS A 557 24.74 2.18 -13.78
CA LYS A 557 25.98 2.88 -13.43
C LYS A 557 25.73 4.11 -12.56
N HIS A 558 24.65 4.87 -12.81
CA HIS A 558 24.24 5.99 -11.97
C HIS A 558 23.92 5.51 -10.53
N TYR A 559 23.11 4.47 -10.37
CA TYR A 559 22.77 3.93 -9.05
C TYR A 559 23.99 3.39 -8.31
N TYR A 560 24.86 2.67 -9.01
CA TYR A 560 26.10 2.18 -8.43
C TYR A 560 27.02 3.31 -7.96
N GLU A 561 27.23 4.33 -8.79
CA GLU A 561 28.14 5.44 -8.46
C GLU A 561 27.59 6.30 -7.32
N TYR A 562 26.31 6.72 -7.40
CA TYR A 562 25.75 7.71 -6.47
C TYR A 562 24.99 7.11 -5.29
N GLY A 563 24.41 5.91 -5.45
CA GLY A 563 23.67 5.24 -4.39
C GLY A 563 24.50 4.25 -3.58
N VAL A 564 25.51 3.63 -4.18
CA VAL A 564 26.32 2.59 -3.55
C VAL A 564 27.72 3.11 -3.24
N LYS A 565 28.54 3.40 -4.25
CA LYS A 565 29.97 3.74 -4.06
C LYS A 565 30.19 5.03 -3.30
N ALA A 566 29.36 6.04 -3.55
CA ALA A 566 29.48 7.34 -2.86
C ALA A 566 29.20 7.20 -1.34
N VAL A 567 28.43 6.19 -0.94
CA VAL A 567 28.08 5.90 0.46
C VAL A 567 29.04 4.90 1.07
N SER A 568 29.30 3.81 0.36
CA SER A 568 30.12 2.70 0.83
C SER A 568 30.93 2.10 -0.33
N PRO A 569 32.18 2.54 -0.54
CA PRO A 569 32.98 2.18 -1.72
C PRO A 569 33.25 0.68 -1.90
N THR A 570 33.15 -0.09 -0.82
CA THR A 570 33.38 -1.54 -0.82
C THR A 570 32.10 -2.37 -0.87
N ALA A 571 30.91 -1.73 -0.87
CA ALA A 571 29.64 -2.43 -0.95
C ALA A 571 29.45 -3.13 -2.29
N TYR A 572 28.77 -4.27 -2.24
CA TYR A 572 28.54 -5.09 -3.43
C TYR A 572 27.38 -4.54 -4.25
N MET A 573 27.45 -4.76 -5.58
CA MET A 573 26.32 -4.68 -6.48
C MET A 573 26.39 -5.85 -7.45
N ILE A 574 25.45 -6.74 -7.34
CA ILE A 574 25.28 -7.95 -8.15
C ILE A 574 24.07 -7.74 -9.05
N LEU A 575 24.14 -8.09 -10.28
CA LEU A 575 23.13 -7.79 -11.29
C LEU A 575 22.57 -9.09 -11.87
N GLU A 576 21.28 -9.28 -11.75
CA GLU A 576 20.56 -10.15 -12.64
C GLU A 576 20.34 -9.39 -13.95
N HIS A 577 21.24 -9.57 -14.91
CA HIS A 577 21.24 -8.81 -16.16
C HIS A 577 21.10 -9.77 -17.35
N TRP A 578 19.86 -10.08 -17.66
CA TRP A 578 19.45 -10.90 -18.81
C TRP A 578 18.85 -10.00 -19.89
N GLY A 579 18.94 -10.37 -21.16
CA GLY A 579 18.32 -9.58 -22.23
C GLY A 579 19.17 -9.50 -23.51
N GLY A 580 18.65 -8.83 -24.54
CA GLY A 580 19.13 -8.91 -25.91
C GLY A 580 20.59 -8.52 -26.17
N ASN A 581 21.19 -7.65 -25.36
CA ASN A 581 22.55 -7.14 -25.58
C ASN A 581 23.55 -7.57 -24.49
N MET A 582 23.27 -8.66 -23.76
CA MET A 582 24.10 -9.14 -22.64
C MET A 582 25.60 -9.20 -22.96
N GLY A 583 25.97 -9.67 -24.16
CA GLY A 583 27.36 -9.82 -24.57
C GLY A 583 28.16 -8.49 -24.59
N SER A 584 27.50 -7.37 -24.80
CA SER A 584 28.10 -6.04 -24.80
C SER A 584 27.86 -5.27 -23.52
N GLU A 585 26.75 -5.49 -22.83
CA GLU A 585 26.33 -4.73 -21.65
C GLU A 585 26.99 -5.24 -20.38
N ARG A 586 26.99 -6.55 -20.11
CA ARG A 586 27.65 -7.15 -18.95
C ARG A 586 29.13 -6.76 -18.79
N PRO A 587 29.96 -6.80 -19.82
CA PRO A 587 31.35 -6.32 -19.70
C PRO A 587 31.47 -4.87 -19.24
N GLN A 588 30.56 -3.99 -19.69
CA GLN A 588 30.57 -2.59 -19.29
C GLN A 588 30.21 -2.42 -17.80
N LEU A 589 29.29 -3.24 -17.28
CA LEU A 589 28.84 -3.24 -15.89
C LEU A 589 29.94 -3.81 -14.97
N VAL A 590 30.51 -4.94 -15.36
CA VAL A 590 31.60 -5.59 -14.65
C VAL A 590 32.85 -4.71 -14.59
N ASN A 591 33.23 -4.04 -15.69
CA ASN A 591 34.35 -3.11 -15.73
C ASN A 591 34.13 -1.88 -14.86
N ALA A 592 32.88 -1.50 -14.59
CA ALA A 592 32.55 -0.44 -13.63
C ALA A 592 32.71 -0.90 -12.16
N GLY A 593 32.91 -2.19 -11.90
CA GLY A 593 33.18 -2.76 -10.57
C GLY A 593 32.06 -3.60 -9.96
N MET A 594 30.95 -3.77 -10.68
CA MET A 594 29.83 -4.62 -10.30
C MET A 594 30.11 -6.10 -10.62
N LYS A 595 29.24 -6.99 -10.17
CA LYS A 595 29.18 -8.39 -10.55
C LYS A 595 27.91 -8.65 -11.34
N CYS A 596 27.89 -9.65 -12.22
CA CYS A 596 26.67 -10.16 -12.85
C CYS A 596 26.46 -11.61 -12.43
N TRP A 597 25.21 -12.03 -12.35
CA TRP A 597 24.86 -13.44 -12.25
C TRP A 597 25.28 -14.20 -13.52
N ASP A 598 25.75 -15.42 -13.35
CA ASP A 598 26.12 -16.32 -14.41
C ASP A 598 25.61 -17.73 -14.06
N ASN A 599 24.39 -18.04 -14.48
CA ASN A 599 23.78 -19.31 -14.18
C ASN A 599 24.36 -20.42 -15.07
N THR A 600 24.61 -21.58 -14.46
CA THR A 600 25.08 -22.79 -15.13
C THR A 600 24.14 -23.99 -14.92
N PRO A 601 22.80 -23.78 -14.92
CA PRO A 601 21.87 -24.81 -14.46
C PRO A 601 21.89 -26.03 -15.36
N ASN A 602 22.04 -25.88 -16.68
CA ASN A 602 21.96 -27.01 -17.58
C ASN A 602 23.08 -28.04 -17.33
N ALA A 603 24.34 -27.60 -17.33
CA ALA A 603 25.47 -28.50 -17.08
C ALA A 603 25.41 -29.14 -15.69
N TYR A 604 25.02 -28.35 -14.69
CA TYR A 604 24.84 -28.80 -13.32
C TYR A 604 23.72 -29.85 -13.19
N TYR A 605 22.57 -29.60 -13.78
CA TYR A 605 21.44 -30.56 -13.75
C TYR A 605 21.74 -31.83 -14.51
N GLN A 606 22.36 -31.76 -15.68
CA GLN A 606 22.78 -32.97 -16.42
C GLN A 606 23.72 -33.83 -15.58
N THR A 607 24.69 -33.20 -14.91
CA THR A 607 25.59 -33.91 -13.99
C THR A 607 24.83 -34.49 -12.81
N ALA A 608 23.93 -33.72 -12.18
CA ALA A 608 23.09 -34.16 -11.06
C ALA A 608 22.18 -35.33 -11.44
N MET A 609 21.61 -35.30 -12.61
CA MET A 609 20.75 -36.35 -13.17
C MET A 609 21.52 -37.57 -13.68
N GLY A 610 22.86 -37.50 -13.76
CA GLY A 610 23.70 -38.63 -14.26
C GLY A 610 23.82 -38.73 -15.78
N TRP A 611 23.56 -37.64 -16.52
CA TRP A 611 23.70 -37.52 -17.95
C TRP A 611 25.02 -36.80 -18.30
N LEU A 612 26.14 -37.43 -17.93
CA LEU A 612 27.46 -36.81 -17.97
C LEU A 612 27.90 -36.34 -19.35
N LYS A 613 27.40 -36.97 -20.43
CA LYS A 613 27.75 -36.59 -21.79
C LYS A 613 27.30 -35.19 -22.18
N ASP A 614 26.15 -34.78 -21.67
CA ASP A 614 25.53 -33.49 -22.00
C ASP A 614 25.91 -32.41 -20.98
N GLY A 615 26.53 -32.79 -19.84
CA GLY A 615 26.81 -31.90 -18.74
C GLY A 615 28.27 -31.48 -18.58
N ASP A 616 29.14 -31.79 -19.52
CA ASP A 616 30.58 -31.61 -19.36
C ASP A 616 31.10 -30.19 -19.70
N ASP A 617 30.30 -29.35 -20.34
CA ASP A 617 30.70 -27.96 -20.61
C ASP A 617 30.39 -27.02 -19.42
N LEU A 618 31.31 -27.02 -18.44
CA LEU A 618 31.31 -26.11 -17.31
C LEU A 618 32.23 -24.90 -17.56
N SER A 619 32.69 -24.69 -18.79
CA SER A 619 33.60 -23.59 -19.15
C SER A 619 32.97 -22.20 -18.92
N SER A 620 31.65 -22.08 -19.00
CA SER A 620 30.93 -20.85 -18.70
C SER A 620 31.05 -20.41 -17.23
N ALA A 621 31.23 -21.37 -16.32
CA ALA A 621 31.47 -21.11 -14.89
C ALA A 621 32.81 -20.43 -14.61
N ASN A 622 33.61 -20.16 -15.64
CA ASN A 622 34.99 -19.72 -15.52
C ASN A 622 35.23 -18.22 -15.80
N LYS A 623 34.28 -17.33 -15.45
CA LYS A 623 34.36 -15.86 -15.66
C LYS A 623 34.63 -15.11 -14.38
N ASP A 624 35.76 -14.41 -14.28
CA ASP A 624 36.29 -13.80 -13.04
C ASP A 624 35.41 -12.77 -12.35
N ASN A 625 34.47 -12.17 -13.01
CA ASN A 625 33.68 -11.06 -12.47
C ASN A 625 32.20 -11.37 -12.35
N TYR A 626 31.86 -12.67 -12.32
CA TYR A 626 30.50 -13.14 -12.24
C TYR A 626 30.28 -13.92 -10.94
N VAL A 627 29.04 -13.92 -10.45
CA VAL A 627 28.58 -14.82 -9.38
C VAL A 627 28.01 -16.04 -10.07
N THR A 628 28.71 -17.17 -9.94
CA THR A 628 28.28 -18.42 -10.53
C THR A 628 27.29 -19.12 -9.60
N TYR A 629 26.19 -19.60 -10.14
CA TYR A 629 25.23 -20.40 -9.39
C TYR A 629 24.60 -21.47 -10.28
N CYS A 630 24.03 -22.48 -9.62
CA CYS A 630 23.41 -23.63 -10.26
C CYS A 630 21.93 -23.73 -9.92
N GLU A 631 21.57 -23.28 -8.75
CA GLU A 631 20.21 -23.24 -8.21
C GLU A 631 19.99 -21.86 -7.58
N SER A 632 18.82 -21.25 -7.82
CA SER A 632 18.31 -20.07 -7.17
C SER A 632 16.84 -20.27 -6.84
N HIS A 633 16.12 -19.21 -6.42
CA HIS A 633 14.67 -19.26 -6.25
C HIS A 633 13.91 -19.52 -7.57
N ASP A 634 14.51 -19.24 -8.75
CA ASP A 634 13.88 -19.41 -10.06
C ASP A 634 14.07 -20.81 -10.63
N GLU A 635 15.10 -21.55 -10.22
CA GLU A 635 15.38 -22.88 -10.73
C GLU A 635 14.86 -23.97 -9.79
N GLU A 636 14.44 -25.10 -10.39
CA GLU A 636 14.12 -26.28 -9.62
C GLU A 636 15.37 -26.91 -8.98
N ARG A 637 15.24 -27.43 -7.76
CA ARG A 637 16.31 -28.13 -7.09
C ARG A 637 16.84 -29.31 -7.90
N ALA A 638 18.16 -29.46 -7.98
CA ALA A 638 18.83 -30.56 -8.69
C ALA A 638 18.36 -31.94 -8.18
N PHE A 639 18.11 -32.05 -6.88
CA PHE A 639 17.57 -33.26 -6.27
C PHE A 639 16.18 -33.62 -6.79
N PHE A 640 15.32 -32.63 -6.99
CA PHE A 640 13.99 -32.80 -7.58
C PHE A 640 14.10 -33.17 -9.07
N LYS A 641 14.94 -32.48 -9.83
CA LYS A 641 15.20 -32.82 -11.23
C LYS A 641 15.73 -34.24 -11.41
N ALA A 642 16.64 -34.68 -10.50
CA ALA A 642 17.13 -36.05 -10.54
C ALA A 642 16.04 -37.09 -10.20
N LYS A 643 15.05 -36.73 -9.37
CA LYS A 643 13.86 -37.58 -9.15
C LYS A 643 12.98 -37.70 -10.38
N GLN A 644 12.81 -36.61 -11.12
CA GLN A 644 11.93 -36.58 -12.30
C GLN A 644 12.59 -37.20 -13.56
N TRP A 645 13.88 -36.90 -13.79
CA TRP A 645 14.57 -37.11 -15.06
C TRP A 645 15.93 -37.82 -14.91
N GLY A 646 16.27 -38.29 -13.71
CA GLY A 646 17.56 -38.90 -13.41
C GLY A 646 17.79 -40.23 -14.17
N ASN A 647 19.07 -40.55 -14.42
CA ASN A 647 19.47 -41.80 -15.06
C ASN A 647 19.38 -42.96 -14.04
N GLY A 648 18.76 -44.07 -14.48
CA GLY A 648 18.69 -45.30 -13.71
C GLY A 648 18.03 -45.15 -12.33
N THR A 649 18.72 -45.57 -11.27
CA THR A 649 18.20 -45.57 -9.90
C THR A 649 17.95 -44.17 -9.31
N LEU A 650 18.47 -43.11 -9.95
CA LEU A 650 18.25 -41.75 -9.44
C LEU A 650 16.78 -41.33 -9.44
N GLN A 651 15.95 -41.87 -10.30
CA GLN A 651 14.50 -41.60 -10.29
C GLN A 651 13.81 -42.22 -9.09
N THR A 652 14.23 -43.40 -8.64
CA THR A 652 13.51 -44.23 -7.66
C THR A 652 14.15 -44.25 -6.28
N SER A 653 15.47 -44.02 -6.17
CA SER A 653 16.19 -44.08 -4.89
C SER A 653 16.58 -42.70 -4.40
N GLU A 654 16.08 -42.34 -3.22
CA GLU A 654 16.47 -41.13 -2.50
C GLU A 654 17.94 -41.19 -2.06
N GLU A 655 18.40 -42.37 -1.59
CA GLU A 655 19.79 -42.61 -1.20
C GLU A 655 20.75 -42.36 -2.37
N ALA A 656 20.39 -42.83 -3.59
CA ALA A 656 21.23 -42.62 -4.76
C ALA A 656 21.31 -41.10 -5.12
N ARG A 657 20.22 -40.36 -4.98
CA ARG A 657 20.23 -38.90 -5.16
C ARG A 657 21.06 -38.21 -4.09
N ALA A 658 20.85 -38.57 -2.80
CA ALA A 658 21.60 -37.99 -1.69
C ALA A 658 23.11 -38.23 -1.81
N ALA A 659 23.54 -39.40 -2.26
CA ALA A 659 24.95 -39.73 -2.48
C ALA A 659 25.61 -38.85 -3.59
N ARG A 660 24.83 -38.20 -4.48
CA ARG A 660 25.37 -37.28 -5.48
C ARG A 660 25.51 -35.84 -5.00
N VAL A 661 24.80 -35.44 -3.93
CA VAL A 661 24.82 -34.04 -3.44
C VAL A 661 26.24 -33.58 -3.10
N PRO A 662 27.08 -34.32 -2.37
CA PRO A 662 28.45 -33.90 -2.09
C PRO A 662 29.27 -33.65 -3.36
N PHE A 663 29.03 -34.42 -4.43
CA PHE A 663 29.72 -34.25 -5.70
C PHE A 663 29.35 -32.95 -6.40
N HIS A 664 28.05 -32.60 -6.38
CA HIS A 664 27.57 -31.33 -6.96
C HIS A 664 28.08 -30.14 -6.15
N MET A 665 28.01 -30.23 -4.85
CA MET A 665 28.50 -29.18 -3.94
C MET A 665 30.02 -29.00 -4.07
N ALA A 666 30.79 -30.10 -4.24
CA ALA A 666 32.22 -30.02 -4.50
C ALA A 666 32.54 -29.22 -5.77
N PHE A 667 31.76 -29.42 -6.84
CA PHE A 667 31.93 -28.64 -8.05
C PHE A 667 31.79 -27.13 -7.78
N LEU A 668 30.71 -26.69 -7.15
CA LEU A 668 30.46 -25.28 -6.86
C LEU A 668 31.50 -24.72 -5.88
N THR A 669 31.84 -25.45 -4.81
CA THR A 669 32.77 -24.99 -3.77
C THR A 669 34.21 -24.86 -4.24
N LEU A 670 34.65 -25.69 -5.19
CA LEU A 670 36.02 -25.64 -5.72
C LEU A 670 36.26 -24.51 -6.74
N LEU A 671 35.22 -23.80 -7.15
CA LEU A 671 35.40 -22.62 -8.01
C LEU A 671 36.10 -21.48 -7.23
N HIS A 672 37.19 -20.93 -7.80
CA HIS A 672 37.91 -19.77 -7.25
C HIS A 672 37.19 -18.44 -7.51
N ARG A 673 35.87 -18.38 -7.26
CA ARG A 673 35.02 -17.28 -7.72
C ARG A 673 33.87 -17.05 -6.77
N PRO A 674 33.23 -15.87 -6.85
CA PRO A 674 31.95 -15.67 -6.18
C PRO A 674 30.97 -16.75 -6.65
N LYS A 675 30.29 -17.34 -5.70
CA LYS A 675 29.31 -18.39 -5.92
C LYS A 675 28.12 -18.23 -5.00
N MET A 676 26.98 -18.75 -5.46
CA MET A 676 25.73 -18.74 -4.71
C MET A 676 25.06 -20.11 -4.77
N PHE A 677 24.36 -20.45 -3.72
CA PHE A 677 23.51 -21.64 -3.61
C PHE A 677 22.36 -21.41 -2.61
#